data_76aba1c6c825a1a383bd503f1f0c333e
#
_entry.id   76aba1c6c825a1a383bd503f1f0c333e
#
_cell.length_a   1.000
_cell.length_b   1.000
_cell.length_c   1.000
_cell.angle_alpha   90.00
_cell.angle_beta   90.00
_cell.angle_gamma   90.00
#
_symmetry.space_group_name_H-M   'P 1'
#
loop_
_entity.id
_entity.type
_entity.pdbx_description
1 polymer ?
#
loop_
_entity_poly.entity_id
_entity_poly.type
_entity_poly.pdbx_seq_one_letter_code
_entity_poly.pdbx_strand_id
1 'polypeptide(L)'
;MKLKFILLITLFNLLFTSCKQDAEEAPEDLASVSQDGNFDYNVEQFADIKILRYQIPGWENLNLEEQKLVYYLVEAGLSGRDIIWDQNYRHNLKIRQALEKVYANYSGDKTSEDWKAFEIYLKRIWFSNGIHHHYSNDKIEPEFSPDYLKRLLEETDTDLTGEAFEVIFNDKDLKKVNQAKGVDNVKLSAVNFYGPNVTNADVESFYAKKESPNPDKPLSFGLNSKLVKDNGKLKELVYKSGGLYGEAIDEVVKWLEKAKMVAENKQQGDAIGLLIEYYKTGDLQTWDNYNVAWTKATRGNIDYINSFIEVYNDPLGYRGSYENIVQIKDFDMSQKMAVLSENAQWFEDNSPLMDTHKKENVIGVTYKVVNVAGEAGDASPSTPIGVNLPNANWIRAEVGSKSVSLGNIINAYNNAGSSGRLREFVHDDEEYDLEKKYGQQADKLHTALHEVIGHASGILNPGVGETKETLKNYASTLEEGRADLVGLYYLYSPKLQELGLVDDWKAVGKTAYDGYIRNGLMTQLIRLNLGDDVEEAHMRNRQWVSAWAYEKGKPDNVIEKVTRDGKTYFNINDYGKLRELFGQLLRETQRIKSEGDYQAVQDLVEGYGVKVDQDIHAEVLERNEQFTSPPYSGFVNPVLVPELDENGEIYRIRVTHPDSFDEQMLKYSEEYGFLPIEN
;
A
#
# COMPACT_ATOMS: atom_id res chain seq x y z
N MET A 1 -73.69 19.07 -8.30
CA MET A 1 -74.37 19.03 -9.60
C MET A 1 -73.31 18.82 -10.64
N LYS A 2 -73.09 17.54 -11.07
CA LYS A 2 -73.38 16.97 -12.39
C LYS A 2 -72.77 17.84 -13.54
N LEU A 3 -71.88 17.40 -14.46
CA LEU A 3 -71.91 16.21 -15.36
C LEU A 3 -70.60 16.21 -16.16
N LYS A 4 -69.83 15.18 -16.31
CA LYS A 4 -69.57 14.25 -17.43
C LYS A 4 -69.52 14.82 -18.86
N PHE A 5 -68.47 14.50 -19.66
CA PHE A 5 -68.45 13.78 -20.96
C PHE A 5 -67.07 13.91 -21.57
N ILE A 6 -66.28 12.89 -21.80
CA ILE A 6 -66.14 11.79 -22.80
C ILE A 6 -65.71 12.29 -24.21
N LEU A 7 -64.48 11.85 -24.56
CA LEU A 7 -63.98 11.24 -25.82
C LEU A 7 -64.21 11.95 -27.20
N LEU A 8 -63.12 12.19 -27.92
CA LEU A 8 -62.95 11.56 -29.25
C LEU A 8 -61.53 11.68 -29.82
N ILE A 9 -61.04 10.58 -30.37
CA ILE A 9 -59.84 10.32 -31.16
C ILE A 9 -59.99 10.93 -32.55
N THR A 10 -58.97 11.53 -33.16
CA THR A 10 -58.67 11.38 -34.58
C THR A 10 -57.19 11.54 -34.91
N LEU A 11 -56.75 10.58 -35.65
CA LEU A 11 -55.45 10.39 -36.32
C LEU A 11 -55.24 11.51 -37.38
N PHE A 12 -53.98 12.03 -37.45
CA PHE A 12 -53.46 12.55 -38.69
C PHE A 12 -51.98 12.25 -38.86
N ASN A 13 -51.71 11.33 -39.78
CA ASN A 13 -50.38 11.07 -40.32
C ASN A 13 -49.95 12.20 -41.23
N LEU A 14 -48.75 12.72 -41.06
CA LEU A 14 -48.05 13.40 -42.15
C LEU A 14 -46.55 13.08 -42.06
N LEU A 15 -46.11 12.42 -43.11
CA LEU A 15 -44.74 12.09 -43.46
C LEU A 15 -43.89 13.35 -43.63
N PHE A 16 -42.76 13.41 -42.91
CA PHE A 16 -41.59 14.11 -43.40
C PHE A 16 -40.36 13.21 -43.28
N THR A 17 -39.89 12.77 -44.43
CA THR A 17 -38.55 12.23 -44.63
C THR A 17 -37.52 13.33 -44.40
N SER A 18 -36.60 13.11 -43.47
CA SER A 18 -35.33 13.85 -43.41
C SER A 18 -34.22 12.90 -43.01
N CYS A 19 -33.11 13.04 -43.68
CA CYS A 19 -31.90 12.24 -43.72
C CYS A 19 -31.42 11.77 -42.35
N LYS A 20 -31.15 10.48 -42.26
CA LYS A 20 -30.27 9.90 -41.27
C LYS A 20 -28.85 10.39 -41.58
N GLN A 21 -28.26 11.13 -40.65
CA GLN A 21 -26.84 11.16 -40.40
C GLN A 21 -26.60 10.06 -39.39
N ASP A 22 -25.77 9.12 -39.76
CA ASP A 22 -25.29 8.05 -38.87
C ASP A 22 -24.50 8.74 -37.75
N ALA A 23 -25.09 8.77 -36.56
CA ALA A 23 -24.33 8.99 -35.33
C ALA A 23 -23.60 7.67 -35.05
N GLU A 24 -22.30 7.67 -35.06
CA GLU A 24 -21.48 6.61 -34.53
C GLU A 24 -21.95 6.33 -33.09
N GLU A 25 -22.40 5.11 -32.87
CA GLU A 25 -22.65 4.61 -31.50
C GLU A 25 -21.35 4.66 -30.73
N ALA A 26 -21.35 5.45 -29.68
CA ALA A 26 -20.30 5.37 -28.67
C ALA A 26 -20.23 3.94 -28.10
N PRO A 27 -19.04 3.39 -27.83
CA PRO A 27 -18.91 2.04 -27.33
C PRO A 27 -19.74 1.88 -26.05
N GLU A 28 -20.54 0.82 -26.03
CA GLU A 28 -21.35 0.42 -24.88
C GLU A 28 -20.47 0.28 -23.63
N ASP A 29 -20.99 0.82 -22.55
CA ASP A 29 -20.58 0.77 -21.15
C ASP A 29 -19.53 -0.29 -20.77
N LEU A 30 -18.34 0.19 -20.46
CA LEU A 30 -17.43 -0.50 -19.56
C LEU A 30 -18.10 -0.56 -18.16
N ALA A 31 -18.55 -1.75 -17.81
CA ALA A 31 -19.04 -2.22 -16.53
C ALA A 31 -19.71 -1.16 -15.63
N SER A 32 -21.01 -1.01 -15.78
CA SER A 32 -21.86 -0.42 -14.74
C SER A 32 -21.64 -1.19 -13.43
N VAL A 33 -21.26 -0.48 -12.38
CA VAL A 33 -21.35 -0.98 -11.02
C VAL A 33 -22.78 -1.48 -10.81
N SER A 34 -22.96 -2.79 -10.64
CA SER A 34 -24.25 -3.32 -10.27
C SER A 34 -24.67 -2.67 -8.95
N GLN A 35 -25.88 -2.12 -8.87
CA GLN A 35 -26.43 -1.54 -7.64
C GLN A 35 -26.64 -2.59 -6.53
N ASP A 36 -26.21 -3.83 -6.74
CA ASP A 36 -26.42 -5.00 -5.85
C ASP A 36 -25.19 -5.38 -5.01
N GLY A 37 -24.31 -4.44 -4.68
CA GLY A 37 -23.34 -4.64 -3.60
C GLY A 37 -22.21 -5.66 -3.86
N ASN A 38 -22.00 -6.13 -5.09
CA ASN A 38 -21.00 -7.14 -5.42
C ASN A 38 -19.94 -6.58 -6.38
N PHE A 39 -19.04 -5.72 -5.84
CA PHE A 39 -17.88 -5.26 -6.59
C PHE A 39 -16.88 -6.42 -6.75
N ASP A 40 -16.52 -6.78 -7.98
CA ASP A 40 -15.50 -7.78 -8.23
C ASP A 40 -14.11 -7.14 -8.11
N TYR A 41 -13.37 -7.54 -7.09
CA TYR A 41 -12.00 -7.06 -6.84
C TYR A 41 -10.95 -7.74 -7.71
N ASN A 42 -11.28 -8.85 -8.37
CA ASN A 42 -10.33 -9.60 -9.18
C ASN A 42 -10.38 -9.15 -10.64
N VAL A 43 -9.23 -8.90 -11.24
CA VAL A 43 -9.09 -8.56 -12.66
C VAL A 43 -8.59 -9.78 -13.42
N GLU A 44 -7.37 -10.22 -13.13
CA GLU A 44 -6.78 -11.40 -13.76
C GLU A 44 -5.69 -12.04 -12.88
N GLN A 45 -5.25 -13.22 -13.30
CA GLN A 45 -4.11 -13.90 -12.69
C GLN A 45 -3.22 -14.48 -13.78
N PHE A 46 -1.92 -14.26 -13.68
CA PHE A 46 -0.92 -14.84 -14.57
C PHE A 46 0.34 -15.19 -13.77
N ALA A 47 0.97 -16.31 -14.11
CA ALA A 47 2.13 -16.83 -13.38
C ALA A 47 1.88 -16.82 -11.85
N ASP A 48 2.76 -16.18 -11.11
CA ASP A 48 2.72 -16.01 -9.65
C ASP A 48 2.14 -14.67 -9.19
N ILE A 49 1.40 -13.96 -10.07
CA ILE A 49 0.87 -12.62 -9.83
C ILE A 49 -0.65 -12.60 -10.01
N LYS A 50 -1.33 -11.89 -9.10
CA LYS A 50 -2.76 -11.60 -9.16
C LYS A 50 -2.98 -10.10 -9.29
N ILE A 51 -3.75 -9.69 -10.27
CA ILE A 51 -4.13 -8.29 -10.48
C ILE A 51 -5.52 -8.06 -9.89
N LEU A 52 -5.61 -7.05 -9.07
CA LEU A 52 -6.79 -6.60 -8.36
C LEU A 52 -7.20 -5.20 -8.82
N ARG A 53 -8.39 -4.79 -8.42
CA ARG A 53 -8.88 -3.41 -8.52
C ARG A 53 -9.50 -2.98 -7.20
N TYR A 54 -9.63 -1.69 -7.00
CA TYR A 54 -10.18 -1.13 -5.76
C TYR A 54 -11.16 0.00 -6.05
N GLN A 55 -12.12 0.18 -5.13
CA GLN A 55 -13.04 1.31 -5.14
C GLN A 55 -12.42 2.52 -4.43
N ILE A 56 -12.99 3.71 -4.67
CA ILE A 56 -12.66 4.96 -3.98
C ILE A 56 -13.84 5.34 -3.07
N PRO A 57 -13.98 4.73 -1.89
CA PRO A 57 -15.06 5.09 -0.97
C PRO A 57 -14.99 6.56 -0.55
N GLY A 58 -16.13 7.24 -0.56
CA GLY A 58 -16.21 8.65 -0.19
C GLY A 58 -15.99 9.63 -1.33
N TRP A 59 -15.80 9.15 -2.57
CA TRP A 59 -15.70 10.00 -3.75
C TRP A 59 -16.91 10.93 -3.91
N GLU A 60 -18.11 10.41 -3.64
CA GLU A 60 -19.38 11.12 -3.72
C GLU A 60 -19.56 12.20 -2.64
N ASN A 61 -18.74 12.16 -1.58
CA ASN A 61 -18.73 13.17 -0.52
C ASN A 61 -17.88 14.40 -0.87
N LEU A 62 -17.07 14.30 -1.92
CA LEU A 62 -16.22 15.38 -2.40
C LEU A 62 -17.03 16.36 -3.26
N ASN A 63 -16.84 17.66 -3.05
CA ASN A 63 -17.34 18.66 -3.99
C ASN A 63 -16.50 18.69 -5.28
N LEU A 64 -16.97 19.40 -6.30
CA LEU A 64 -16.32 19.40 -7.63
C LEU A 64 -14.87 19.90 -7.59
N GLU A 65 -14.55 20.92 -6.79
CA GLU A 65 -13.18 21.43 -6.68
C GLU A 65 -12.24 20.42 -5.99
N GLU A 66 -12.74 19.69 -5.00
CA GLU A 66 -12.02 18.58 -4.38
C GLU A 66 -11.82 17.42 -5.37
N GLN A 67 -12.84 17.07 -6.17
CA GLN A 67 -12.70 16.07 -7.24
C GLN A 67 -11.67 16.49 -8.29
N LYS A 68 -11.65 17.76 -8.71
CA LYS A 68 -10.62 18.32 -9.59
C LYS A 68 -9.23 18.25 -8.97
N LEU A 69 -9.10 18.53 -7.68
CA LEU A 69 -7.81 18.42 -6.98
C LEU A 69 -7.27 16.98 -7.04
N VAL A 70 -8.12 15.98 -6.72
CA VAL A 70 -7.72 14.56 -6.82
C VAL A 70 -7.30 14.21 -8.25
N TYR A 71 -8.11 14.60 -9.25
CA TYR A 71 -7.82 14.35 -10.66
C TYR A 71 -6.47 14.95 -11.08
N TYR A 72 -6.20 16.21 -10.76
CA TYR A 72 -4.95 16.87 -11.13
C TYR A 72 -3.73 16.27 -10.43
N LEU A 73 -3.88 15.80 -9.18
CA LEU A 73 -2.82 15.11 -8.46
C LEU A 73 -2.53 13.71 -9.02
N VAL A 74 -3.57 12.98 -9.47
CA VAL A 74 -3.41 11.68 -10.14
C VAL A 74 -2.70 11.87 -11.49
N GLU A 75 -3.13 12.84 -12.30
CA GLU A 75 -2.49 13.18 -13.58
C GLU A 75 -1.02 13.60 -13.40
N ALA A 76 -0.72 14.39 -12.35
CA ALA A 76 0.65 14.72 -12.00
C ALA A 76 1.49 13.47 -11.70
N GLY A 77 0.93 12.53 -10.94
CA GLY A 77 1.61 11.27 -10.63
C GLY A 77 1.88 10.41 -11.86
N LEU A 78 0.87 10.21 -12.69
CA LEU A 78 0.98 9.42 -13.92
C LEU A 78 1.95 10.03 -14.93
N SER A 79 2.03 11.36 -14.99
CA SER A 79 2.97 12.06 -15.88
C SER A 79 4.45 11.74 -15.57
N GLY A 80 4.77 11.38 -14.32
CA GLY A 80 6.12 10.97 -13.92
C GLY A 80 6.36 9.46 -13.92
N ARG A 81 5.36 8.62 -14.25
CA ARG A 81 5.44 7.17 -14.09
C ARG A 81 6.62 6.49 -14.79
N ASP A 82 7.03 7.01 -15.92
CA ASP A 82 8.12 6.43 -16.70
C ASP A 82 9.50 6.63 -16.04
N ILE A 83 9.61 7.55 -15.08
CA ILE A 83 10.87 7.79 -14.36
C ILE A 83 11.31 6.52 -13.61
N ILE A 84 10.40 5.80 -12.93
CA ILE A 84 10.78 4.57 -12.20
C ILE A 84 11.30 3.47 -13.14
N TRP A 85 10.81 3.41 -14.37
CA TRP A 85 11.29 2.46 -15.38
C TRP A 85 12.76 2.67 -15.71
N ASP A 86 13.15 3.92 -15.97
CA ASP A 86 14.54 4.27 -16.22
C ASP A 86 15.42 4.12 -14.97
N GLN A 87 14.90 4.52 -13.78
CA GLN A 87 15.59 4.33 -12.51
C GLN A 87 15.89 2.86 -12.22
N ASN A 88 14.94 1.95 -12.51
CA ASN A 88 15.11 0.54 -12.27
C ASN A 88 16.13 -0.11 -13.21
N TYR A 89 16.20 0.29 -14.48
CA TYR A 89 17.22 -0.15 -15.41
C TYR A 89 17.24 0.67 -16.69
N ARG A 90 18.42 1.07 -17.15
CA ARG A 90 18.61 1.94 -18.34
C ARG A 90 18.00 1.42 -19.64
N HIS A 91 17.71 0.12 -19.76
CA HIS A 91 17.12 -0.47 -20.96
C HIS A 91 15.61 -0.67 -20.87
N ASN A 92 15.01 -0.45 -19.70
CA ASN A 92 13.61 -0.77 -19.46
C ASN A 92 12.65 -0.03 -20.38
N LEU A 93 12.83 1.27 -20.60
CA LEU A 93 11.94 2.05 -21.47
C LEU A 93 11.98 1.54 -22.91
N LYS A 94 13.17 1.28 -23.45
CA LYS A 94 13.34 0.73 -24.80
C LYS A 94 12.74 -0.66 -24.94
N ILE A 95 12.99 -1.54 -23.97
CA ILE A 95 12.44 -2.90 -23.95
C ILE A 95 10.91 -2.83 -23.87
N ARG A 96 10.35 -2.09 -22.93
CA ARG A 96 8.90 -1.95 -22.74
C ARG A 96 8.23 -1.49 -24.04
N GLN A 97 8.66 -0.36 -24.61
CA GLN A 97 8.05 0.21 -25.80
C GLN A 97 8.11 -0.76 -27.01
N ALA A 98 9.23 -1.50 -27.16
CA ALA A 98 9.34 -2.49 -28.22
C ALA A 98 8.37 -3.66 -28.00
N LEU A 99 8.29 -4.21 -26.80
CA LEU A 99 7.39 -5.33 -26.50
C LEU A 99 5.91 -4.91 -26.58
N GLU A 100 5.55 -3.71 -26.13
CA GLU A 100 4.21 -3.13 -26.28
C GLU A 100 3.82 -2.96 -27.77
N LYS A 101 4.75 -2.47 -28.60
CA LYS A 101 4.52 -2.37 -30.05
C LYS A 101 4.33 -3.74 -30.70
N VAL A 102 5.07 -4.75 -30.28
CA VAL A 102 4.87 -6.15 -30.71
C VAL A 102 3.50 -6.63 -30.27
N TYR A 103 3.12 -6.45 -29.00
CA TYR A 103 1.84 -6.90 -28.46
C TYR A 103 0.64 -6.31 -29.22
N ALA A 104 0.69 -4.99 -29.48
CA ALA A 104 -0.36 -4.26 -30.19
C ALA A 104 -0.48 -4.65 -31.67
N ASN A 105 0.63 -4.88 -32.37
CA ASN A 105 0.65 -5.02 -33.84
C ASN A 105 0.75 -6.46 -34.34
N TYR A 106 1.09 -7.43 -33.48
CA TYR A 106 1.18 -8.82 -33.90
C TYR A 106 -0.19 -9.39 -34.25
N SER A 107 -0.35 -9.88 -35.49
CA SER A 107 -1.58 -10.44 -36.02
C SER A 107 -1.55 -11.97 -36.26
N GLY A 108 -0.46 -12.64 -35.84
CA GLY A 108 -0.31 -14.07 -35.96
C GLY A 108 -1.05 -14.89 -34.91
N ASP A 109 -0.62 -16.13 -34.68
CA ASP A 109 -1.28 -17.04 -33.74
C ASP A 109 -1.01 -16.68 -32.28
N LYS A 110 -1.98 -15.99 -31.67
CA LYS A 110 -1.97 -15.62 -30.25
C LYS A 110 -2.37 -16.77 -29.31
N THR A 111 -2.65 -17.96 -29.82
CA THR A 111 -2.97 -19.15 -29.02
C THR A 111 -1.79 -20.07 -28.80
N SER A 112 -0.67 -19.84 -29.49
CA SER A 112 0.56 -20.63 -29.36
C SER A 112 1.19 -20.50 -27.97
N GLU A 113 1.89 -21.54 -27.52
CA GLU A 113 2.57 -21.51 -26.21
C GLU A 113 3.67 -20.44 -26.15
N ASP A 114 4.40 -20.21 -27.26
CA ASP A 114 5.40 -19.14 -27.34
C ASP A 114 4.79 -17.76 -27.20
N TRP A 115 3.58 -17.52 -27.77
CA TRP A 115 2.88 -16.24 -27.59
C TRP A 115 2.42 -16.05 -26.16
N LYS A 116 1.83 -17.07 -25.54
CA LYS A 116 1.44 -17.02 -24.13
C LYS A 116 2.63 -16.73 -23.21
N ALA A 117 3.77 -17.36 -23.48
CA ALA A 117 5.00 -17.08 -22.74
C ALA A 117 5.48 -15.63 -22.93
N PHE A 118 5.38 -15.07 -24.15
CA PHE A 118 5.68 -13.67 -24.44
C PHE A 118 4.71 -12.73 -23.70
N GLU A 119 3.43 -12.99 -23.72
CA GLU A 119 2.41 -12.21 -23.02
C GLU A 119 2.64 -12.21 -21.49
N ILE A 120 2.89 -13.37 -20.90
CA ILE A 120 3.22 -13.49 -19.47
C ILE A 120 4.49 -12.70 -19.14
N TYR A 121 5.52 -12.77 -19.98
CA TYR A 121 6.76 -12.02 -19.78
C TYR A 121 6.50 -10.51 -19.80
N LEU A 122 5.73 -9.99 -20.76
CA LEU A 122 5.37 -8.59 -20.83
C LEU A 122 4.55 -8.15 -19.62
N LYS A 123 3.57 -8.93 -19.19
CA LYS A 123 2.75 -8.66 -17.98
C LYS A 123 3.63 -8.63 -16.70
N ARG A 124 4.60 -9.52 -16.57
CA ARG A 124 5.55 -9.49 -15.45
C ARG A 124 6.45 -8.25 -15.47
N ILE A 125 6.87 -7.79 -16.64
CA ILE A 125 7.64 -6.56 -16.82
C ILE A 125 6.79 -5.34 -16.41
N TRP A 126 5.55 -5.26 -16.86
CA TRP A 126 4.64 -4.18 -16.46
C TRP A 126 4.43 -4.14 -14.95
N PHE A 127 4.21 -5.31 -14.35
CA PHE A 127 4.02 -5.42 -12.90
C PHE A 127 5.24 -4.98 -12.09
N SER A 128 6.44 -5.24 -12.60
CA SER A 128 7.69 -4.97 -11.90
C SER A 128 8.33 -3.62 -12.25
N ASN A 129 7.70 -2.80 -13.09
CA ASN A 129 8.30 -1.59 -13.66
C ASN A 129 9.69 -1.84 -14.27
N GLY A 130 9.86 -2.96 -14.99
CA GLY A 130 11.10 -3.35 -15.61
C GLY A 130 11.36 -4.85 -15.66
N ILE A 131 12.50 -5.23 -16.23
CA ILE A 131 12.88 -6.65 -16.45
C ILE A 131 13.35 -7.37 -15.17
N HIS A 132 13.34 -6.70 -14.03
CA HIS A 132 13.72 -7.28 -12.74
C HIS A 132 12.50 -7.42 -11.83
N HIS A 133 12.41 -8.55 -11.16
CA HIS A 133 11.31 -8.85 -10.24
C HIS A 133 11.22 -7.79 -9.13
N HIS A 134 10.01 -7.27 -8.90
CA HIS A 134 9.74 -6.16 -7.97
C HIS A 134 10.22 -6.42 -6.53
N TYR A 135 10.20 -7.68 -6.07
CA TYR A 135 10.53 -8.07 -4.70
C TYR A 135 11.92 -8.71 -4.57
N SER A 136 12.23 -9.76 -5.36
CA SER A 136 13.51 -10.50 -5.24
C SER A 136 14.71 -9.78 -5.87
N ASN A 137 14.47 -8.77 -6.69
CA ASN A 137 15.48 -8.05 -7.50
C ASN A 137 16.16 -8.92 -8.57
N ASP A 138 15.76 -10.17 -8.74
CA ASP A 138 16.32 -11.05 -9.78
C ASP A 138 15.76 -10.67 -11.16
N LYS A 139 16.55 -10.87 -12.21
CA LYS A 139 16.04 -10.68 -13.57
C LYS A 139 14.95 -11.70 -13.87
N ILE A 140 13.88 -11.25 -14.52
CA ILE A 140 12.79 -12.09 -15.01
C ILE A 140 13.26 -12.79 -16.27
N GLU A 141 13.31 -14.12 -16.26
CA GLU A 141 13.72 -14.91 -17.42
C GLU A 141 12.51 -15.15 -18.35
N PRO A 142 12.65 -14.91 -19.68
CA PRO A 142 11.60 -15.24 -20.64
C PRO A 142 11.49 -16.75 -20.88
N GLU A 143 10.27 -17.25 -21.00
CA GLU A 143 10.00 -18.67 -21.32
C GLU A 143 9.83 -18.92 -22.83
N PHE A 144 10.26 -17.97 -23.68
CA PHE A 144 10.33 -18.07 -25.13
C PHE A 144 11.76 -17.86 -25.63
N SER A 145 12.04 -18.31 -26.88
CA SER A 145 13.40 -18.25 -27.41
C SER A 145 13.77 -16.88 -27.99
N PRO A 146 15.09 -16.54 -28.04
CA PRO A 146 15.55 -15.33 -28.73
C PRO A 146 15.12 -15.27 -30.23
N ASP A 147 15.07 -16.41 -30.91
CA ASP A 147 14.65 -16.46 -32.30
C ASP A 147 13.14 -16.22 -32.46
N TYR A 148 12.34 -16.61 -31.48
CA TYR A 148 10.91 -16.25 -31.44
C TYR A 148 10.73 -14.74 -31.35
N LEU A 149 11.40 -14.07 -30.40
CA LEU A 149 11.32 -12.62 -30.26
C LEU A 149 11.80 -11.89 -31.52
N LYS A 150 12.91 -12.31 -32.14
CA LYS A 150 13.38 -11.73 -33.41
C LYS A 150 12.31 -11.79 -34.51
N ARG A 151 11.64 -12.93 -34.64
CA ARG A 151 10.54 -13.09 -35.61
C ARG A 151 9.36 -12.12 -35.29
N LEU A 152 8.97 -12.00 -34.04
CA LEU A 152 7.92 -11.05 -33.64
C LEU A 152 8.30 -9.59 -33.96
N LEU A 153 9.54 -9.20 -33.69
CA LEU A 153 10.08 -7.88 -34.01
C LEU A 153 10.06 -7.60 -35.51
N GLU A 154 10.48 -8.60 -36.36
CA GLU A 154 10.43 -8.50 -37.82
C GLU A 154 8.99 -8.41 -38.32
N GLU A 155 8.07 -9.26 -37.85
CA GLU A 155 6.65 -9.25 -38.27
C GLU A 155 5.90 -7.98 -37.90
N THR A 156 6.35 -7.26 -36.87
CA THR A 156 5.70 -6.01 -36.38
C THR A 156 6.47 -4.74 -36.74
N ASP A 157 7.53 -4.84 -37.55
CA ASP A 157 8.42 -3.72 -37.90
C ASP A 157 8.86 -2.94 -36.64
N THR A 158 9.37 -3.68 -35.66
CA THR A 158 9.78 -3.15 -34.36
C THR A 158 11.30 -3.26 -34.20
N ASP A 159 11.96 -2.16 -33.83
CA ASP A 159 13.38 -2.15 -33.56
C ASP A 159 13.67 -2.41 -32.08
N LEU A 160 14.35 -3.52 -31.82
CA LEU A 160 14.95 -3.83 -30.52
C LEU A 160 16.25 -4.62 -30.79
N THR A 161 17.38 -3.92 -30.84
CA THR A 161 18.68 -4.48 -31.17
C THR A 161 19.75 -4.12 -30.16
N GLY A 162 20.93 -4.73 -30.29
CA GLY A 162 22.07 -4.47 -29.41
C GLY A 162 21.87 -4.92 -27.98
N GLU A 163 22.46 -4.18 -27.05
CA GLU A 163 22.47 -4.53 -25.62
C GLU A 163 21.06 -4.70 -25.04
N ALA A 164 20.09 -3.88 -25.44
CA ALA A 164 18.71 -3.97 -24.98
C ALA A 164 18.02 -5.30 -25.37
N PHE A 165 18.35 -5.88 -26.51
CA PHE A 165 17.87 -7.22 -26.87
C PHE A 165 18.63 -8.31 -26.10
N GLU A 166 19.95 -8.18 -25.98
CA GLU A 166 20.82 -9.19 -25.37
C GLU A 166 20.52 -9.39 -23.89
N VAL A 167 20.26 -8.31 -23.13
CA VAL A 167 20.00 -8.38 -21.68
C VAL A 167 18.73 -9.15 -21.35
N ILE A 168 17.75 -9.23 -22.25
CA ILE A 168 16.53 -10.03 -22.03
C ILE A 168 16.87 -11.50 -21.80
N PHE A 169 17.84 -12.04 -22.55
CA PHE A 169 18.20 -13.46 -22.55
C PHE A 169 19.51 -13.77 -21.81
N ASN A 170 20.17 -12.77 -21.23
CA ASN A 170 21.42 -12.95 -20.50
C ASN A 170 21.13 -13.40 -19.05
N ASP A 171 21.25 -14.70 -18.77
CA ASP A 171 21.07 -15.30 -17.45
C ASP A 171 22.12 -14.86 -16.39
N LYS A 172 23.16 -14.14 -16.82
CA LYS A 172 24.23 -13.60 -15.96
C LYS A 172 24.16 -12.10 -15.77
N ASP A 173 23.06 -11.47 -16.19
CA ASP A 173 22.88 -10.04 -15.98
C ASP A 173 22.73 -9.71 -14.49
N LEU A 174 22.94 -8.43 -14.15
CA LEU A 174 22.94 -7.97 -12.78
C LEU A 174 21.54 -8.08 -12.16
N LYS A 175 21.48 -8.27 -10.85
CA LYS A 175 20.26 -8.03 -10.07
C LYS A 175 19.91 -6.53 -10.12
N LYS A 176 18.62 -6.19 -9.96
CA LYS A 176 18.19 -4.78 -9.84
C LYS A 176 19.01 -4.09 -8.76
N VAL A 177 19.01 -4.63 -7.54
CA VAL A 177 19.77 -4.11 -6.39
C VAL A 177 20.59 -5.23 -5.78
N ASN A 178 21.90 -5.03 -5.64
CA ASN A 178 22.78 -5.92 -4.91
C ASN A 178 23.11 -5.33 -3.53
N GLN A 179 22.86 -6.09 -2.47
CA GLN A 179 23.12 -5.69 -1.07
C GLN A 179 24.14 -6.60 -0.37
N ALA A 180 24.92 -7.39 -1.12
CA ALA A 180 25.92 -8.27 -0.56
C ALA A 180 27.03 -7.48 0.15
N LYS A 181 27.53 -8.02 1.27
CA LYS A 181 28.61 -7.38 2.04
C LYS A 181 29.97 -7.60 1.39
N GLY A 182 30.82 -6.58 1.41
CA GLY A 182 32.22 -6.69 0.99
C GLY A 182 32.43 -6.64 -0.53
N VAL A 183 31.44 -6.22 -1.29
CA VAL A 183 31.52 -6.06 -2.74
C VAL A 183 31.20 -4.62 -3.16
N ASP A 184 31.45 -4.26 -4.41
CA ASP A 184 31.04 -2.98 -4.97
C ASP A 184 29.57 -3.08 -5.43
N ASN A 185 28.66 -2.72 -4.54
CA ASN A 185 27.23 -2.84 -4.77
C ASN A 185 26.73 -1.96 -5.93
N VAL A 186 27.34 -0.79 -6.14
CA VAL A 186 27.01 0.11 -7.26
C VAL A 186 27.29 -0.60 -8.60
N LYS A 187 28.45 -1.25 -8.73
CA LYS A 187 28.81 -1.98 -9.96
C LYS A 187 28.03 -3.27 -10.18
N LEU A 188 27.53 -3.86 -9.10
CA LEU A 188 26.80 -5.13 -9.13
C LEU A 188 25.28 -4.96 -9.10
N SER A 189 24.79 -3.71 -9.26
CA SER A 189 23.36 -3.40 -9.37
C SER A 189 23.04 -2.86 -10.76
N ALA A 190 21.88 -3.25 -11.28
CA ALA A 190 21.37 -2.83 -12.58
C ALA A 190 20.72 -1.44 -12.53
N VAL A 191 20.29 -0.96 -11.34
CA VAL A 191 19.64 0.34 -11.18
C VAL A 191 20.41 1.49 -11.79
N ASN A 192 19.71 2.39 -12.46
CA ASN A 192 20.29 3.46 -13.25
C ASN A 192 20.57 4.76 -12.45
N PHE A 193 20.83 4.61 -11.17
CA PHE A 193 21.17 5.74 -10.26
C PHE A 193 22.62 6.20 -10.38
N TYR A 194 23.46 5.39 -11.02
CA TYR A 194 24.88 5.60 -11.16
C TYR A 194 25.33 5.39 -12.60
N GLY A 195 26.25 6.23 -13.05
CA GLY A 195 26.88 6.01 -14.37
C GLY A 195 27.75 4.75 -14.37
N PRO A 196 28.01 4.15 -15.54
CA PRO A 196 28.62 2.83 -15.68
C PRO A 196 30.02 2.68 -15.06
N ASN A 197 30.73 3.78 -14.84
CA ASN A 197 32.10 3.79 -14.28
C ASN A 197 32.16 4.35 -12.84
N VAL A 198 31.03 4.46 -12.15
CA VAL A 198 30.93 4.87 -10.74
C VAL A 198 31.07 3.64 -9.84
N THR A 199 31.75 3.82 -8.71
CA THR A 199 32.00 2.77 -7.71
C THR A 199 31.45 3.20 -6.34
N ASN A 200 31.31 2.24 -5.40
CA ASN A 200 30.98 2.56 -3.99
C ASN A 200 31.93 3.66 -3.45
N ALA A 201 33.25 3.50 -3.64
CA ALA A 201 34.23 4.47 -3.16
C ALA A 201 34.10 5.87 -3.79
N ASP A 202 33.71 5.95 -5.06
CA ASP A 202 33.41 7.22 -5.70
C ASP A 202 32.22 7.91 -5.03
N VAL A 203 31.14 7.19 -4.77
CA VAL A 203 29.93 7.71 -4.13
C VAL A 203 30.23 8.20 -2.73
N GLU A 204 30.86 7.37 -1.90
CA GLU A 204 31.22 7.71 -0.53
C GLU A 204 32.14 8.94 -0.48
N SER A 205 33.18 8.96 -1.32
CA SER A 205 34.13 10.09 -1.38
C SER A 205 33.49 11.39 -1.90
N PHE A 206 32.47 11.29 -2.73
CA PHE A 206 31.75 12.45 -3.26
C PHE A 206 30.84 13.07 -2.20
N TYR A 207 30.04 12.24 -1.51
CA TYR A 207 29.11 12.76 -0.51
C TYR A 207 29.75 13.10 0.83
N ALA A 208 30.87 12.46 1.20
CA ALA A 208 31.64 12.84 2.39
C ALA A 208 32.18 14.29 2.34
N LYS A 209 32.21 14.93 1.17
CA LYS A 209 32.64 16.31 0.99
C LYS A 209 31.50 17.33 1.02
N LYS A 210 30.25 16.86 1.04
CA LYS A 210 29.08 17.73 1.08
C LYS A 210 28.74 18.03 2.52
N GLU A 211 28.49 19.27 2.81
CA GLU A 211 28.11 19.76 4.13
C GLU A 211 26.74 20.43 4.05
N SER A 212 25.85 20.09 4.97
CA SER A 212 24.57 20.77 5.10
C SER A 212 24.78 22.15 5.74
N PRO A 213 24.05 23.18 5.31
CA PRO A 213 24.12 24.52 5.89
C PRO A 213 23.88 24.52 7.41
N ASN A 214 23.04 23.61 7.89
CA ASN A 214 22.82 23.33 9.30
C ASN A 214 23.11 21.86 9.58
N PRO A 215 24.13 21.50 10.36
CA PRO A 215 24.45 20.10 10.70
C PRO A 215 23.36 19.37 11.49
N ASP A 216 22.53 20.10 12.27
CA ASP A 216 21.41 19.52 13.01
C ASP A 216 20.21 19.20 12.10
N LYS A 217 20.22 19.73 10.87
CA LYS A 217 19.19 19.53 9.83
C LYS A 217 19.85 19.10 8.52
N PRO A 218 20.40 17.88 8.48
CA PRO A 218 21.14 17.41 7.32
C PRO A 218 20.22 17.26 6.09
N LEU A 219 20.69 17.76 4.95
CA LEU A 219 20.04 17.59 3.66
C LEU A 219 20.25 16.16 3.13
N SER A 220 19.24 15.61 2.47
CA SER A 220 19.28 14.28 1.85
C SER A 220 20.05 14.33 0.51
N PHE A 221 21.38 14.56 0.57
CA PHE A 221 22.20 14.64 -0.62
C PHE A 221 22.09 13.40 -1.50
N GLY A 222 21.86 13.59 -2.78
CA GLY A 222 21.73 12.52 -3.76
C GLY A 222 20.29 12.05 -4.01
N LEU A 223 19.32 12.44 -3.17
CA LEU A 223 17.94 11.98 -3.24
C LEU A 223 17.33 12.10 -4.66
N ASN A 224 17.55 13.23 -5.31
CA ASN A 224 16.98 13.57 -6.61
C ASN A 224 18.05 13.73 -7.71
N SER A 225 19.01 12.81 -7.75
CA SER A 225 20.08 12.90 -8.75
C SER A 225 20.66 11.54 -9.13
N LYS A 226 21.18 11.45 -10.36
CA LYS A 226 22.06 10.37 -10.84
C LYS A 226 23.51 10.84 -10.73
N LEU A 227 24.39 10.03 -10.15
CA LEU A 227 25.81 10.34 -10.08
C LEU A 227 26.54 9.73 -11.26
N VAL A 228 27.20 10.54 -12.06
CA VAL A 228 27.97 10.11 -13.22
C VAL A 228 29.43 10.55 -13.12
N LYS A 229 30.28 9.88 -13.89
CA LYS A 229 31.69 10.28 -14.04
C LYS A 229 31.91 10.80 -15.45
N ASP A 230 32.10 12.13 -15.55
CA ASP A 230 32.38 12.84 -16.80
C ASP A 230 33.86 13.26 -16.83
N ASN A 231 34.61 12.80 -17.82
CA ASN A 231 36.06 13.04 -17.94
C ASN A 231 36.84 12.80 -16.63
N GLY A 232 36.47 11.75 -15.89
CA GLY A 232 37.07 11.37 -14.62
C GLY A 232 36.61 12.18 -13.41
N LYS A 233 35.71 13.17 -13.57
CA LYS A 233 35.11 13.95 -12.49
C LYS A 233 33.70 13.50 -12.19
N LEU A 234 33.39 13.36 -10.91
CA LEU A 234 32.04 13.04 -10.45
C LEU A 234 31.13 14.27 -10.57
N LYS A 235 29.93 14.05 -11.11
CA LYS A 235 28.91 15.06 -11.32
C LYS A 235 27.53 14.49 -11.06
N GLU A 236 26.66 15.25 -10.41
CA GLU A 236 25.23 14.93 -10.30
C GLU A 236 24.46 15.45 -11.51
N LEU A 237 23.63 14.58 -12.08
CA LEU A 237 22.56 14.94 -12.99
C LEU A 237 21.28 15.03 -12.17
N VAL A 238 20.84 16.24 -11.89
CA VAL A 238 19.72 16.51 -10.98
C VAL A 238 18.40 16.27 -11.70
N TYR A 239 17.45 15.59 -11.05
CA TYR A 239 16.08 15.38 -11.50
C TYR A 239 15.29 16.67 -11.29
N LYS A 240 15.04 17.39 -12.35
CA LYS A 240 14.34 18.68 -12.33
C LYS A 240 13.94 19.13 -13.72
N SER A 241 13.09 20.16 -13.81
CA SER A 241 12.80 20.86 -15.06
C SER A 241 14.10 21.28 -15.76
N GLY A 242 14.21 20.93 -17.05
CA GLY A 242 15.44 21.17 -17.84
C GLY A 242 16.68 20.41 -17.37
N GLY A 243 16.55 19.44 -16.46
CA GLY A 243 17.58 18.50 -16.02
C GLY A 243 17.25 17.08 -16.45
N LEU A 244 17.79 16.08 -15.73
CA LEU A 244 17.44 14.68 -15.98
C LEU A 244 15.95 14.45 -15.66
N TYR A 245 15.23 13.71 -16.53
CA TYR A 245 13.77 13.53 -16.51
C TYR A 245 12.95 14.82 -16.68
N GLY A 246 13.57 15.88 -17.22
CA GLY A 246 12.97 17.21 -17.33
C GLY A 246 11.64 17.22 -18.06
N GLU A 247 11.48 16.46 -19.16
CA GLU A 247 10.26 16.41 -19.96
C GLU A 247 9.05 15.86 -19.15
N ALA A 248 9.22 14.77 -18.42
CA ALA A 248 8.19 14.24 -17.54
C ALA A 248 7.93 15.17 -16.34
N ILE A 249 9.00 15.74 -15.75
CA ILE A 249 8.88 16.68 -14.62
C ILE A 249 8.12 17.94 -15.02
N ASP A 250 8.28 18.44 -16.24
CA ASP A 250 7.54 19.61 -16.74
C ASP A 250 6.04 19.33 -16.84
N GLU A 251 5.63 18.10 -17.24
CA GLU A 251 4.23 17.71 -17.22
C GLU A 251 3.71 17.53 -15.78
N VAL A 252 4.49 16.92 -14.87
CA VAL A 252 4.16 16.87 -13.42
C VAL A 252 3.90 18.28 -12.88
N VAL A 253 4.78 19.23 -13.15
CA VAL A 253 4.65 20.63 -12.71
C VAL A 253 3.39 21.28 -13.26
N LYS A 254 3.07 21.08 -14.53
CA LYS A 254 1.85 21.61 -15.17
C LYS A 254 0.57 21.15 -14.46
N TRP A 255 0.49 19.88 -14.08
CA TRP A 255 -0.66 19.35 -13.34
C TRP A 255 -0.67 19.81 -11.89
N LEU A 256 0.49 19.91 -11.22
CA LEU A 256 0.61 20.48 -9.88
C LEU A 256 0.20 21.96 -9.83
N GLU A 257 0.47 22.74 -10.88
CA GLU A 257 0.01 24.14 -10.99
C GLU A 257 -1.52 24.21 -11.02
N LYS A 258 -2.20 23.30 -11.75
CA LYS A 258 -3.67 23.17 -11.72
C LYS A 258 -4.18 22.74 -10.35
N ALA A 259 -3.54 21.74 -9.73
CA ALA A 259 -3.88 21.27 -8.39
C ALA A 259 -3.79 22.40 -7.34
N LYS A 260 -2.75 23.23 -7.42
CA LYS A 260 -2.56 24.38 -6.54
C LYS A 260 -3.71 25.40 -6.63
N MET A 261 -4.29 25.60 -7.82
CA MET A 261 -5.40 26.57 -8.01
C MET A 261 -6.68 26.12 -7.29
N VAL A 262 -6.89 24.80 -7.13
CA VAL A 262 -8.06 24.20 -6.50
C VAL A 262 -7.74 23.59 -5.13
N ALA A 263 -6.61 23.96 -4.52
CA ALA A 263 -6.21 23.47 -3.20
C ALA A 263 -7.29 23.81 -2.15
N GLU A 264 -7.62 22.85 -1.28
CA GLU A 264 -8.69 22.97 -0.27
C GLU A 264 -8.46 24.12 0.71
N ASN A 265 -7.20 24.48 0.94
CA ASN A 265 -6.83 25.57 1.85
C ASN A 265 -5.44 26.11 1.54
N LYS A 266 -5.13 27.27 2.13
CA LYS A 266 -3.85 27.95 1.90
C LYS A 266 -2.62 27.11 2.26
N GLN A 267 -2.68 26.32 3.35
CA GLN A 267 -1.53 25.51 3.78
C GLN A 267 -1.18 24.43 2.75
N GLN A 268 -2.19 23.77 2.20
CA GLN A 268 -2.03 22.77 1.14
C GLN A 268 -1.51 23.43 -0.15
N GLY A 269 -2.10 24.59 -0.54
CA GLY A 269 -1.64 25.36 -1.71
C GLY A 269 -0.20 25.87 -1.57
N ASP A 270 0.23 26.28 -0.37
CA ASP A 270 1.61 26.67 -0.08
C ASP A 270 2.56 25.46 -0.19
N ALA A 271 2.17 24.30 0.32
CA ALA A 271 2.96 23.06 0.19
C ALA A 271 3.10 22.62 -1.27
N ILE A 272 2.02 22.60 -2.06
CA ILE A 272 2.07 22.31 -3.51
C ILE A 272 2.99 23.32 -4.21
N GLY A 273 2.95 24.60 -3.82
CA GLY A 273 3.83 25.63 -4.37
C GLY A 273 5.32 25.36 -4.12
N LEU A 274 5.67 24.86 -2.95
CA LEU A 274 7.06 24.47 -2.62
C LEU A 274 7.49 23.20 -3.39
N LEU A 275 6.57 22.25 -3.58
CA LEU A 275 6.84 21.07 -4.40
C LEU A 275 7.11 21.45 -5.87
N ILE A 276 6.32 22.36 -6.44
CA ILE A 276 6.55 22.92 -7.78
C ILE A 276 7.93 23.60 -7.86
N GLU A 277 8.30 24.41 -6.87
CA GLU A 277 9.60 25.06 -6.82
C GLU A 277 10.74 24.04 -6.75
N TYR A 278 10.60 23.02 -5.92
CA TYR A 278 11.55 21.92 -5.85
C TYR A 278 11.74 21.21 -7.19
N TYR A 279 10.67 20.86 -7.89
CA TYR A 279 10.77 20.25 -9.22
C TYR A 279 11.42 21.17 -10.26
N LYS A 280 11.18 22.48 -10.18
CA LYS A 280 11.82 23.47 -11.07
C LYS A 280 13.30 23.67 -10.78
N THR A 281 13.71 23.64 -9.52
CA THR A 281 15.08 23.96 -9.10
C THR A 281 15.96 22.75 -8.81
N GLY A 282 15.38 21.65 -8.32
CA GLY A 282 16.09 20.51 -7.77
C GLY A 282 16.76 20.77 -6.43
N ASP A 283 16.41 21.87 -5.73
CA ASP A 283 17.05 22.29 -4.49
C ASP A 283 16.56 21.49 -3.28
N LEU A 284 17.48 20.83 -2.58
CA LEU A 284 17.16 19.97 -1.43
C LEU A 284 16.72 20.76 -0.19
N GLN A 285 17.11 22.03 -0.05
CA GLN A 285 16.56 22.86 1.02
C GLN A 285 15.08 23.18 0.77
N THR A 286 14.72 23.43 -0.49
CA THR A 286 13.30 23.59 -0.90
C THR A 286 12.52 22.30 -0.66
N TRP A 287 13.13 21.14 -0.88
CA TRP A 287 12.54 19.84 -0.54
C TRP A 287 12.24 19.72 0.95
N ASP A 288 13.18 20.06 1.83
CA ASP A 288 12.94 20.05 3.27
C ASP A 288 11.87 21.06 3.70
N ASN A 289 11.86 22.26 3.09
CA ASN A 289 10.82 23.27 3.33
C ASN A 289 9.43 22.76 2.91
N TYR A 290 9.36 22.07 1.77
CA TYR A 290 8.14 21.36 1.33
C TYR A 290 7.69 20.34 2.36
N ASN A 291 8.57 19.44 2.79
CA ASN A 291 8.23 18.39 3.76
C ASN A 291 7.72 18.98 5.08
N VAL A 292 8.33 20.07 5.57
CA VAL A 292 7.83 20.79 6.77
C VAL A 292 6.44 21.38 6.53
N ALA A 293 6.21 22.01 5.38
CA ALA A 293 4.91 22.60 5.04
C ALA A 293 3.83 21.52 4.86
N TRP A 294 4.15 20.44 4.14
CA TRP A 294 3.28 19.30 3.90
C TRP A 294 2.90 18.60 5.20
N THR A 295 3.86 18.34 6.09
CA THR A 295 3.60 17.72 7.41
C THR A 295 2.63 18.55 8.25
N LYS A 296 2.74 19.88 8.19
CA LYS A 296 1.86 20.81 8.90
C LYS A 296 0.49 20.99 8.24
N ALA A 297 0.34 20.68 6.96
CA ALA A 297 -0.91 20.76 6.23
C ALA A 297 -1.80 19.54 6.55
N THR A 298 -2.44 19.56 7.71
CA THR A 298 -3.26 18.45 8.23
C THR A 298 -4.76 18.64 8.03
N ARG A 299 -5.18 19.81 7.53
CA ARG A 299 -6.58 20.17 7.28
C ARG A 299 -6.94 19.87 5.84
N GLY A 300 -8.12 19.31 5.64
CA GLY A 300 -8.65 18.95 4.32
C GLY A 300 -8.99 17.47 4.25
N ASN A 301 -9.59 17.09 3.13
CA ASN A 301 -10.04 15.74 2.83
C ASN A 301 -9.09 15.00 1.89
N ILE A 302 -8.17 15.74 1.23
CA ILE A 302 -7.27 15.22 0.21
C ILE A 302 -5.82 15.42 0.66
N ASP A 303 -5.02 14.37 0.51
CA ASP A 303 -3.59 14.42 0.73
C ASP A 303 -2.87 13.70 -0.42
N TYR A 304 -1.55 13.85 -0.53
CA TYR A 304 -0.79 13.29 -1.63
C TYR A 304 0.66 13.05 -1.25
N ILE A 305 1.26 12.08 -1.89
CA ILE A 305 2.70 11.83 -1.97
C ILE A 305 3.05 11.98 -3.44
N ASN A 306 4.06 12.74 -3.77
CA ASN A 306 4.54 12.89 -5.14
C ASN A 306 5.96 13.42 -5.12
N SER A 307 6.95 12.57 -5.32
CA SER A 307 8.36 12.93 -5.54
C SER A 307 9.27 11.71 -5.64
N PHE A 308 10.55 11.94 -5.38
CA PHE A 308 11.59 10.94 -5.16
C PHE A 308 11.63 10.62 -3.66
N ILE A 309 11.10 9.48 -3.23
CA ILE A 309 10.74 9.22 -1.84
C ILE A 309 11.59 8.12 -1.22
N GLU A 310 11.38 6.85 -1.63
CA GLU A 310 11.98 5.70 -0.98
C GLU A 310 13.35 5.36 -1.59
N VAL A 311 14.30 5.03 -0.72
CA VAL A 311 15.69 4.80 -1.11
C VAL A 311 16.08 3.32 -1.16
N TYR A 312 15.12 2.41 -1.01
CA TYR A 312 15.38 0.95 -0.98
C TYR A 312 15.95 0.39 -2.29
N ASN A 313 15.63 1.03 -3.41
CA ASN A 313 16.16 0.64 -4.72
C ASN A 313 17.60 1.16 -4.98
N ASP A 314 18.15 2.01 -4.12
CA ASP A 314 19.56 2.39 -4.20
C ASP A 314 20.42 1.48 -3.31
N PRO A 315 21.43 0.76 -3.84
CA PRO A 315 22.29 -0.12 -3.04
C PRO A 315 23.05 0.59 -1.91
N LEU A 316 23.17 1.92 -1.96
CA LEU A 316 23.81 2.75 -0.94
C LEU A 316 22.84 3.67 -0.18
N GLY A 317 21.55 3.67 -0.53
CA GLY A 317 20.50 4.38 0.18
C GLY A 317 20.51 5.92 0.03
N TYR A 318 21.04 6.48 -1.06
CA TYR A 318 21.04 7.92 -1.32
C TYR A 318 19.89 8.39 -2.21
N ARG A 319 19.47 7.59 -3.22
CA ARG A 319 18.56 7.98 -4.29
C ARG A 319 17.14 7.56 -4.02
N GLY A 320 16.22 8.52 -4.16
CA GLY A 320 14.80 8.26 -4.07
C GLY A 320 14.23 7.74 -5.39
N SER A 321 13.41 6.69 -5.30
CA SER A 321 12.54 6.24 -6.39
C SER A 321 11.39 7.22 -6.58
N TYR A 322 10.98 7.45 -7.83
CA TYR A 322 9.78 8.25 -8.11
C TYR A 322 8.53 7.50 -7.63
N GLU A 323 7.72 8.18 -6.86
CA GLU A 323 6.52 7.61 -6.24
C GLU A 323 5.40 8.66 -6.17
N ASN A 324 4.16 8.20 -6.43
CA ASN A 324 2.97 9.01 -6.22
C ASN A 324 1.83 8.18 -5.64
N ILE A 325 1.17 8.73 -4.61
CA ILE A 325 -0.05 8.18 -4.02
C ILE A 325 -1.00 9.35 -3.72
N VAL A 326 -2.18 9.35 -4.31
CA VAL A 326 -3.22 10.35 -4.03
C VAL A 326 -4.25 9.75 -3.09
N GLN A 327 -4.58 10.47 -2.03
CA GLN A 327 -5.32 9.97 -0.89
C GLN A 327 -6.55 10.83 -0.61
N ILE A 328 -7.67 10.18 -0.33
CA ILE A 328 -8.89 10.81 0.17
C ILE A 328 -9.12 10.31 1.59
N LYS A 329 -9.48 11.19 2.49
CA LYS A 329 -9.84 10.87 3.86
C LYS A 329 -10.94 9.79 3.90
N ASP A 330 -10.73 8.73 4.67
CA ASP A 330 -11.83 7.83 5.03
C ASP A 330 -12.73 8.55 6.04
N PHE A 331 -13.89 9.03 5.58
CA PHE A 331 -14.79 9.85 6.39
C PHE A 331 -15.37 9.07 7.56
N ASP A 332 -15.76 7.80 7.36
CA ASP A 332 -16.31 6.93 8.40
C ASP A 332 -15.25 6.63 9.48
N MET A 333 -14.08 6.18 9.07
CA MET A 333 -13.00 5.88 10.01
C MET A 333 -12.49 7.14 10.72
N SER A 334 -12.40 8.27 10.03
CA SER A 334 -12.00 9.55 10.66
C SER A 334 -12.97 9.99 11.74
N GLN A 335 -14.28 9.79 11.54
CA GLN A 335 -15.28 10.08 12.56
C GLN A 335 -15.14 9.14 13.76
N LYS A 336 -14.96 7.84 13.53
CA LYS A 336 -14.74 6.85 14.59
C LYS A 336 -13.47 7.14 15.38
N MET A 337 -12.38 7.50 14.70
CA MET A 337 -11.12 7.88 15.36
C MET A 337 -11.23 9.16 16.18
N ALA A 338 -11.99 10.15 15.72
CA ALA A 338 -12.27 11.34 16.51
C ALA A 338 -13.01 10.99 17.81
N VAL A 339 -14.03 10.15 17.73
CA VAL A 339 -14.78 9.67 18.93
C VAL A 339 -13.86 8.91 19.88
N LEU A 340 -12.97 8.03 19.38
CA LEU A 340 -11.99 7.33 20.21
C LEU A 340 -11.02 8.30 20.88
N SER A 341 -10.46 9.25 20.10
CA SER A 341 -9.51 10.24 20.61
C SER A 341 -10.11 11.14 21.69
N GLU A 342 -11.35 11.60 21.49
CA GLU A 342 -12.10 12.40 22.48
C GLU A 342 -12.36 11.61 23.78
N ASN A 343 -12.44 10.30 23.70
CA ASN A 343 -12.65 9.40 24.84
C ASN A 343 -11.37 8.72 25.34
N ALA A 344 -10.19 9.09 24.84
CA ALA A 344 -8.94 8.41 25.16
C ALA A 344 -8.67 8.31 26.68
N GLN A 345 -8.99 9.38 27.45
CA GLN A 345 -8.86 9.36 28.91
C GLN A 345 -9.81 8.35 29.56
N TRP A 346 -11.05 8.22 29.06
CA TRP A 346 -11.97 7.21 29.58
C TRP A 346 -11.40 5.78 29.39
N PHE A 347 -10.83 5.49 28.23
CA PHE A 347 -10.21 4.20 27.97
C PHE A 347 -9.01 3.94 28.89
N GLU A 348 -8.18 4.95 29.14
CA GLU A 348 -7.05 4.82 30.07
C GLU A 348 -7.52 4.57 31.51
N ASP A 349 -8.46 5.36 32.00
CA ASP A 349 -8.97 5.27 33.38
C ASP A 349 -9.66 3.92 33.65
N ASN A 350 -10.35 3.36 32.64
CA ASN A 350 -11.05 2.08 32.74
C ASN A 350 -10.24 0.88 32.24
N SER A 351 -8.96 1.09 31.91
CA SER A 351 -8.05 0.01 31.53
C SER A 351 -7.68 -0.88 32.72
N PRO A 352 -7.29 -2.14 32.49
CA PRO A 352 -6.86 -3.05 33.57
C PRO A 352 -5.46 -2.75 34.09
N LEU A 353 -4.81 -1.67 33.63
CA LEU A 353 -3.48 -1.27 34.07
C LEU A 353 -3.44 -0.97 35.59
N MET A 354 -2.26 -1.10 36.19
CA MET A 354 -2.04 -0.60 37.55
C MET A 354 -2.14 0.93 37.55
N ASP A 355 -2.77 1.51 38.57
CA ASP A 355 -2.99 2.96 38.64
C ASP A 355 -1.69 3.77 38.53
N THR A 356 -0.58 3.23 39.05
CA THR A 356 0.75 3.84 38.94
C THR A 356 1.32 3.84 37.52
N HIS A 357 0.74 3.08 36.61
CA HIS A 357 1.16 2.99 35.22
C HIS A 357 0.21 3.68 34.24
N LYS A 358 -0.89 4.27 34.75
CA LYS A 358 -1.85 5.04 33.93
C LYS A 358 -1.37 6.46 33.72
N LYS A 359 -1.70 7.01 32.55
CA LYS A 359 -1.50 8.43 32.25
C LYS A 359 -2.61 9.27 32.88
N GLU A 360 -2.22 10.36 33.54
CA GLU A 360 -3.18 11.36 34.06
C GLU A 360 -3.84 12.16 32.94
N ASN A 361 -3.14 12.38 31.83
CA ASN A 361 -3.62 13.12 30.67
C ASN A 361 -3.23 12.38 29.39
N VAL A 362 -4.15 11.67 28.78
CA VAL A 362 -3.96 10.98 27.52
C VAL A 362 -4.25 11.94 26.37
N ILE A 363 -3.26 12.16 25.53
CA ILE A 363 -3.44 12.82 24.24
C ILE A 363 -3.51 11.71 23.20
N GLY A 364 -4.66 11.55 22.55
CA GLY A 364 -4.83 10.55 21.50
C GLY A 364 -3.84 10.77 20.36
N VAL A 365 -3.27 9.69 19.85
CA VAL A 365 -2.39 9.72 18.68
C VAL A 365 -3.24 10.01 17.44
N THR A 366 -2.75 10.91 16.57
CA THR A 366 -3.39 11.16 15.28
C THR A 366 -2.95 10.10 14.29
N TYR A 367 -3.76 9.08 14.12
CA TYR A 367 -3.64 8.09 13.07
C TYR A 367 -4.72 8.33 12.02
N LYS A 368 -4.39 8.19 10.73
CA LYS A 368 -5.35 8.43 9.65
C LYS A 368 -5.50 7.17 8.80
N VAL A 369 -6.73 6.76 8.58
CA VAL A 369 -7.08 5.86 7.48
C VAL A 369 -7.50 6.71 6.29
N VAL A 370 -6.95 6.39 5.14
CA VAL A 370 -7.24 7.08 3.89
C VAL A 370 -7.61 6.07 2.80
N ASN A 371 -8.30 6.54 1.79
CA ASN A 371 -8.62 5.79 0.59
C ASN A 371 -7.74 6.29 -0.56
N VAL A 372 -7.03 5.39 -1.21
CA VAL A 372 -6.23 5.69 -2.40
C VAL A 372 -7.16 6.00 -3.56
N ALA A 373 -6.85 7.05 -4.30
CA ALA A 373 -7.56 7.44 -5.52
C ALA A 373 -6.75 7.20 -6.80
N GLY A 374 -5.44 7.04 -6.67
CA GLY A 374 -4.53 6.72 -7.78
C GLY A 374 -3.10 6.66 -7.32
N GLU A 375 -2.31 5.84 -8.00
CA GLU A 375 -0.90 5.58 -7.70
C GLU A 375 -0.06 5.57 -8.97
N ALA A 376 1.23 5.86 -8.82
CA ALA A 376 2.19 5.79 -9.91
C ALA A 376 3.62 5.60 -9.38
N GLY A 377 4.54 5.21 -10.25
CA GLY A 377 5.93 5.01 -9.89
C GLY A 377 6.13 3.76 -9.05
N ASP A 378 6.94 3.85 -8.00
CA ASP A 378 7.31 2.71 -7.14
C ASP A 378 6.12 2.14 -6.35
N ALA A 379 5.08 2.94 -6.12
CA ALA A 379 3.84 2.51 -5.46
C ALA A 379 2.88 1.70 -6.34
N SER A 380 3.13 1.56 -7.65
CA SER A 380 2.20 0.91 -8.58
C SER A 380 2.94 0.06 -9.62
N PRO A 381 2.39 -1.11 -10.01
CA PRO A 381 1.15 -1.78 -9.56
C PRO A 381 1.25 -2.46 -8.19
N SER A 382 2.44 -2.70 -7.64
CA SER A 382 2.64 -3.31 -6.31
C SER A 382 2.47 -2.24 -5.23
N THR A 383 1.28 -2.16 -4.66
CA THR A 383 0.84 -1.09 -3.77
C THR A 383 1.22 -1.36 -2.31
N PRO A 384 1.76 -0.37 -1.57
CA PRO A 384 1.95 -0.48 -0.12
C PRO A 384 0.59 -0.49 0.61
N ILE A 385 0.56 -1.02 1.84
CA ILE A 385 -0.64 -0.99 2.70
C ILE A 385 -0.67 0.20 3.65
N GLY A 386 0.43 0.93 3.75
CA GLY A 386 0.58 2.12 4.59
C GLY A 386 1.87 2.85 4.34
N VAL A 387 1.92 4.10 4.75
CA VAL A 387 3.07 5.01 4.55
C VAL A 387 3.31 5.86 5.77
N ASN A 388 4.58 6.14 6.08
CA ASN A 388 4.98 7.03 7.18
C ASN A 388 6.07 8.00 6.71
N LEU A 389 5.71 9.22 6.40
CA LEU A 389 6.57 10.25 5.82
C LEU A 389 6.53 11.57 6.61
N PRO A 390 7.55 12.44 6.48
CA PRO A 390 8.74 12.35 5.62
C PRO A 390 9.83 11.45 6.20
N ASN A 391 10.81 11.05 5.36
CA ASN A 391 11.94 10.22 5.77
C ASN A 391 13.08 11.00 6.48
N ALA A 392 12.98 12.32 6.62
CA ALA A 392 13.96 13.16 7.30
C ALA A 392 13.78 13.11 8.83
N ASN A 393 14.74 12.52 9.54
CA ASN A 393 14.68 12.32 11.00
C ASN A 393 14.48 13.64 11.79
N TRP A 394 15.16 14.71 11.41
CA TRP A 394 15.03 15.99 12.10
C TRP A 394 13.61 16.59 11.93
N ILE A 395 12.96 16.40 10.76
CA ILE A 395 11.59 16.84 10.54
C ILE A 395 10.63 16.02 11.40
N ARG A 396 10.81 14.70 11.45
CA ARG A 396 10.02 13.82 12.33
C ARG A 396 10.12 14.26 13.80
N ALA A 397 11.33 14.60 14.25
CA ALA A 397 11.57 15.02 15.64
C ALA A 397 11.00 16.41 15.98
N GLU A 398 11.12 17.39 15.08
CA GLU A 398 10.74 18.79 15.37
C GLU A 398 9.32 19.15 14.91
N VAL A 399 8.83 18.52 13.85
CA VAL A 399 7.56 18.86 13.19
C VAL A 399 6.53 17.73 13.31
N GLY A 400 6.99 16.49 13.22
CA GLY A 400 6.19 15.28 13.20
C GLY A 400 6.25 14.54 11.87
N SER A 401 5.33 13.58 11.71
CA SER A 401 5.16 12.77 10.50
C SER A 401 3.68 12.56 10.22
N LYS A 402 3.37 12.19 8.97
CA LYS A 402 2.06 11.66 8.59
C LYS A 402 2.18 10.14 8.45
N SER A 403 1.52 9.42 9.34
CA SER A 403 1.36 7.97 9.26
C SER A 403 -0.07 7.67 8.80
N VAL A 404 -0.21 6.91 7.74
CA VAL A 404 -1.51 6.58 7.15
C VAL A 404 -1.59 5.11 6.79
N SER A 405 -2.78 4.52 6.97
CA SER A 405 -3.15 3.22 6.41
C SER A 405 -4.01 3.40 5.17
N LEU A 406 -3.77 2.61 4.14
CA LEU A 406 -4.49 2.65 2.87
C LEU A 406 -5.70 1.70 2.95
N GLY A 407 -6.80 2.21 3.52
CA GLY A 407 -7.95 1.40 3.94
C GLY A 407 -8.65 0.66 2.81
N ASN A 408 -8.83 1.30 1.64
CA ASN A 408 -9.45 0.64 0.49
C ASN A 408 -8.53 -0.41 -0.17
N ILE A 409 -7.22 -0.23 -0.10
CA ILE A 409 -6.23 -1.23 -0.56
C ILE A 409 -6.29 -2.48 0.32
N ILE A 410 -6.25 -2.30 1.65
CA ILE A 410 -6.41 -3.40 2.61
C ILE A 410 -7.75 -4.11 2.40
N ASN A 411 -8.84 -3.34 2.21
CA ASN A 411 -10.16 -3.87 1.93
C ASN A 411 -10.18 -4.71 0.64
N ALA A 412 -9.53 -4.23 -0.42
CA ALA A 412 -9.45 -4.96 -1.69
C ALA A 412 -8.68 -6.29 -1.53
N TYR A 413 -7.55 -6.29 -0.83
CA TYR A 413 -6.82 -7.53 -0.51
C TYR A 413 -7.70 -8.54 0.25
N ASN A 414 -8.43 -8.08 1.29
CA ASN A 414 -9.29 -8.93 2.10
C ASN A 414 -10.44 -9.53 1.28
N ASN A 415 -11.07 -8.74 0.41
CA ASN A 415 -12.20 -9.19 -0.41
C ASN A 415 -11.78 -10.02 -1.65
N ALA A 416 -10.58 -9.81 -2.16
CA ALA A 416 -10.03 -10.61 -3.25
C ALA A 416 -9.55 -11.98 -2.78
N GLY A 417 -9.40 -12.18 -1.47
CA GLY A 417 -9.08 -13.46 -0.85
C GLY A 417 -10.15 -14.51 -1.16
N SER A 418 -9.73 -15.77 -1.27
CA SER A 418 -10.67 -16.87 -1.51
C SER A 418 -11.53 -17.06 -0.28
N SER A 419 -12.86 -16.91 -0.39
CA SER A 419 -13.83 -17.26 0.65
C SER A 419 -13.68 -18.72 1.09
N GLY A 420 -13.12 -19.58 0.24
CA GLY A 420 -12.78 -20.96 0.55
C GLY A 420 -11.71 -21.09 1.63
N ARG A 421 -10.69 -20.23 1.66
CA ARG A 421 -9.66 -20.27 2.71
C ARG A 421 -10.25 -19.92 4.07
N LEU A 422 -11.08 -18.89 4.16
CA LEU A 422 -11.78 -18.58 5.41
C LEU A 422 -12.59 -19.78 5.88
N ARG A 423 -13.39 -20.37 5.00
CA ARG A 423 -14.23 -21.54 5.31
C ARG A 423 -13.42 -22.76 5.78
N GLU A 424 -12.23 -22.94 5.26
CA GLU A 424 -11.32 -24.02 5.64
C GLU A 424 -10.84 -23.91 7.09
N PHE A 425 -10.59 -22.70 7.58
CA PHE A 425 -9.94 -22.48 8.88
C PHE A 425 -10.88 -22.02 9.99
N VAL A 426 -12.12 -21.63 9.70
CA VAL A 426 -13.12 -21.32 10.73
C VAL A 426 -13.65 -22.59 11.40
N HIS A 427 -13.99 -22.49 12.69
CA HIS A 427 -14.47 -23.61 13.46
C HIS A 427 -15.84 -24.13 12.99
N ASP A 428 -16.80 -23.23 12.76
CA ASP A 428 -18.19 -23.58 12.40
C ASP A 428 -18.86 -22.52 11.50
N ASP A 429 -20.15 -22.70 11.27
CA ASP A 429 -20.97 -21.81 10.46
C ASP A 429 -21.23 -20.46 11.16
N GLU A 430 -21.35 -20.43 12.49
CA GLU A 430 -21.55 -19.18 13.25
C GLU A 430 -20.32 -18.27 13.10
N GLU A 431 -19.13 -18.82 13.30
CA GLU A 431 -17.87 -18.06 13.10
C GLU A 431 -17.74 -17.55 11.67
N TYR A 432 -18.05 -18.41 10.67
CA TYR A 432 -18.02 -18.01 9.26
C TYR A 432 -18.96 -16.84 8.95
N ASP A 433 -20.21 -16.93 9.40
CA ASP A 433 -21.22 -15.92 9.14
C ASP A 433 -20.90 -14.60 9.85
N LEU A 434 -20.39 -14.67 11.08
CA LEU A 434 -19.92 -13.50 11.83
C LEU A 434 -18.74 -12.83 11.12
N GLU A 435 -17.76 -13.60 10.67
CA GLU A 435 -16.60 -13.07 9.94
C GLU A 435 -17.01 -12.40 8.63
N LYS A 436 -17.91 -13.02 7.86
CA LYS A 436 -18.44 -12.42 6.62
C LYS A 436 -19.21 -11.13 6.86
N LYS A 437 -19.92 -11.02 7.99
CA LYS A 437 -20.73 -9.84 8.29
C LYS A 437 -19.99 -8.73 9.02
N TYR A 438 -19.11 -9.07 9.94
CA TYR A 438 -18.50 -8.13 10.86
C TYR A 438 -16.96 -8.05 10.77
N GLY A 439 -16.31 -8.98 10.04
CA GLY A 439 -14.86 -9.08 10.00
C GLY A 439 -14.17 -7.77 9.64
N GLN A 440 -14.62 -7.12 8.57
CA GLN A 440 -14.06 -5.82 8.16
C GLN A 440 -14.24 -4.72 9.24
N GLN A 441 -15.41 -4.68 9.91
CA GLN A 441 -15.66 -3.71 10.98
C GLN A 441 -14.81 -4.00 12.20
N ALA A 442 -14.64 -5.28 12.55
CA ALA A 442 -13.81 -5.74 13.66
C ALA A 442 -12.32 -5.37 13.43
N ASP A 443 -11.79 -5.66 12.24
CA ASP A 443 -10.41 -5.33 11.87
C ASP A 443 -10.13 -3.83 11.89
N LYS A 444 -11.01 -3.03 11.26
CA LYS A 444 -10.90 -1.57 11.26
C LYS A 444 -10.92 -0.99 12.67
N LEU A 445 -11.80 -1.50 13.52
CA LEU A 445 -11.94 -1.01 14.89
C LEU A 445 -10.79 -1.50 15.78
N HIS A 446 -10.29 -2.73 15.57
CA HIS A 446 -9.07 -3.21 16.24
C HIS A 446 -7.90 -2.30 15.91
N THR A 447 -7.65 -2.02 14.64
CA THR A 447 -6.60 -1.09 14.21
C THR A 447 -6.78 0.29 14.84
N ALA A 448 -7.99 0.85 14.84
CA ALA A 448 -8.24 2.16 15.44
C ALA A 448 -7.95 2.20 16.94
N LEU A 449 -8.35 1.18 17.69
CA LEU A 449 -8.08 1.06 19.14
C LEU A 449 -6.58 0.84 19.40
N HIS A 450 -5.92 0.02 18.60
CA HIS A 450 -4.48 -0.23 18.65
C HIS A 450 -3.70 1.09 18.50
N GLU A 451 -3.98 1.85 17.46
CA GLU A 451 -3.24 3.06 17.11
C GLU A 451 -3.59 4.25 18.01
N VAL A 452 -4.90 4.54 18.17
CA VAL A 452 -5.35 5.77 18.87
C VAL A 452 -5.25 5.62 20.39
N ILE A 453 -5.58 4.47 20.93
CA ILE A 453 -5.58 4.20 22.37
C ILE A 453 -4.37 3.40 22.80
N GLY A 454 -4.05 2.32 22.07
CA GLY A 454 -2.98 1.40 22.41
C GLY A 454 -1.64 2.12 22.58
N HIS A 455 -1.14 2.76 21.55
CA HIS A 455 0.14 3.50 21.62
C HIS A 455 0.10 4.75 22.50
N ALA A 456 -1.09 5.32 22.74
CA ALA A 456 -1.25 6.46 23.63
C ALA A 456 -1.25 6.10 25.13
N SER A 457 -1.59 4.85 25.46
CA SER A 457 -1.82 4.36 26.83
C SER A 457 -0.52 4.05 27.59
N GLY A 458 -0.60 4.21 28.94
CA GLY A 458 0.46 3.83 29.88
C GLY A 458 1.66 4.78 29.92
N ILE A 459 2.41 4.72 31.03
CA ILE A 459 3.62 5.51 31.26
C ILE A 459 4.80 4.62 31.69
N LEU A 460 6.01 5.11 31.45
CA LEU A 460 7.22 4.58 32.08
C LEU A 460 7.34 5.10 33.52
N ASN A 461 7.86 4.27 34.43
CA ASN A 461 8.14 4.72 35.79
C ASN A 461 9.27 5.76 35.81
N PRO A 462 9.22 6.72 36.73
CA PRO A 462 10.30 7.70 36.86
C PRO A 462 11.67 7.05 37.02
N GLY A 463 12.64 7.46 36.20
CA GLY A 463 14.02 6.95 36.24
C GLY A 463 14.24 5.67 35.44
N VAL A 464 13.23 5.08 34.84
CA VAL A 464 13.38 4.00 33.85
C VAL A 464 13.78 4.63 32.52
N GLY A 465 14.81 4.12 31.88
CA GLY A 465 15.26 4.58 30.55
C GLY A 465 14.27 4.24 29.45
N GLU A 466 14.56 4.70 28.22
CA GLU A 466 13.77 4.39 27.04
C GLU A 466 13.62 2.88 26.84
N THR A 467 12.46 2.45 26.35
CA THR A 467 12.17 1.01 26.13
C THR A 467 13.18 0.31 25.22
N LYS A 468 13.74 1.04 24.25
CA LYS A 468 14.82 0.55 23.40
C LYS A 468 16.10 0.21 24.19
N GLU A 469 16.38 0.92 25.26
CA GLU A 469 17.53 0.70 26.10
C GLU A 469 17.28 -0.42 27.13
N THR A 470 16.10 -0.43 27.72
CA THR A 470 15.73 -1.37 28.80
C THR A 470 15.32 -2.73 28.25
N LEU A 471 14.48 -2.79 27.21
CA LEU A 471 13.93 -4.04 26.65
C LEU A 471 14.64 -4.51 25.38
N LYS A 472 15.54 -3.68 24.82
CA LYS A 472 16.40 -3.99 23.67
C LYS A 472 15.60 -4.52 22.45
N ASN A 473 15.99 -5.69 21.93
CA ASN A 473 15.38 -6.34 20.77
C ASN A 473 13.93 -6.80 20.97
N TYR A 474 13.43 -6.83 22.21
CA TYR A 474 12.03 -7.17 22.50
C TYR A 474 11.11 -5.95 22.58
N ALA A 475 11.65 -4.72 22.58
CA ALA A 475 10.88 -3.49 22.79
C ALA A 475 9.74 -3.33 21.77
N SER A 476 10.00 -3.54 20.49
CA SER A 476 9.00 -3.44 19.44
C SER A 476 7.93 -4.54 19.57
N THR A 477 8.35 -5.81 19.71
CA THR A 477 7.42 -6.94 19.87
C THR A 477 6.50 -6.77 21.08
N LEU A 478 7.02 -6.26 22.21
CA LEU A 478 6.19 -6.01 23.39
C LEU A 478 5.22 -4.87 23.16
N GLU A 479 5.67 -3.77 22.53
CA GLU A 479 4.81 -2.60 22.28
C GLU A 479 3.65 -2.93 21.35
N GLU A 480 3.91 -3.63 20.25
CA GLU A 480 2.87 -4.06 19.30
C GLU A 480 1.84 -4.98 19.99
N GLY A 481 2.31 -5.96 20.77
CA GLY A 481 1.40 -6.85 21.48
C GLY A 481 0.63 -6.15 22.61
N ARG A 482 1.22 -5.14 23.24
CA ARG A 482 0.54 -4.31 24.24
C ARG A 482 -0.57 -3.46 23.61
N ALA A 483 -0.28 -2.85 22.45
CA ALA A 483 -1.27 -2.07 21.71
C ALA A 483 -2.41 -2.94 21.19
N ASP A 484 -2.11 -4.14 20.66
CA ASP A 484 -3.12 -5.14 20.30
C ASP A 484 -3.99 -5.53 21.49
N LEU A 485 -3.39 -5.78 22.68
CA LEU A 485 -4.12 -6.13 23.89
C LEU A 485 -5.05 -5.02 24.38
N VAL A 486 -4.69 -3.76 24.19
CA VAL A 486 -5.62 -2.63 24.45
C VAL A 486 -6.82 -2.72 23.52
N GLY A 487 -6.57 -2.92 22.21
CA GLY A 487 -7.63 -3.13 21.22
C GLY A 487 -8.53 -4.30 21.60
N LEU A 488 -7.97 -5.47 21.83
CA LEU A 488 -8.70 -6.69 22.20
C LEU A 488 -9.52 -6.52 23.48
N TYR A 489 -8.94 -5.91 24.53
CA TYR A 489 -9.65 -5.69 25.79
C TYR A 489 -10.93 -4.86 25.62
N TYR A 490 -10.93 -3.88 24.70
CA TYR A 490 -12.07 -3.00 24.45
C TYR A 490 -12.99 -3.47 23.33
N LEU A 491 -12.56 -4.29 22.38
CA LEU A 491 -13.40 -4.83 21.31
C LEU A 491 -14.60 -5.63 21.83
N TYR A 492 -14.45 -6.34 22.95
CA TYR A 492 -15.56 -7.00 23.62
C TYR A 492 -16.06 -6.16 24.81
N SER A 493 -16.48 -4.91 24.53
CA SER A 493 -16.97 -3.95 25.54
C SER A 493 -18.22 -3.22 25.05
N PRO A 494 -19.28 -3.11 25.89
CA PRO A 494 -20.48 -2.34 25.56
C PRO A 494 -20.19 -0.85 25.31
N LYS A 495 -19.04 -0.35 25.77
CA LYS A 495 -18.64 1.05 25.57
C LYS A 495 -18.58 1.44 24.10
N LEU A 496 -18.17 0.54 23.22
CA LEU A 496 -18.11 0.80 21.78
C LEU A 496 -19.50 1.09 21.18
N GLN A 497 -20.52 0.37 21.65
CA GLN A 497 -21.92 0.64 21.25
C GLN A 497 -22.46 1.92 21.87
N GLU A 498 -22.14 2.21 23.13
CA GLU A 498 -22.49 3.48 23.78
C GLU A 498 -21.92 4.70 23.02
N LEU A 499 -20.73 4.56 22.47
CA LEU A 499 -20.06 5.59 21.67
C LEU A 499 -20.56 5.65 20.21
N GLY A 500 -21.46 4.76 19.81
CA GLY A 500 -21.96 4.68 18.42
C GLY A 500 -20.93 4.16 17.40
N LEU A 501 -19.88 3.45 17.86
CA LEU A 501 -18.83 2.91 17.01
C LEU A 501 -19.25 1.60 16.35
N VAL A 502 -20.15 0.86 17.00
CA VAL A 502 -20.72 -0.41 16.53
C VAL A 502 -22.20 -0.51 16.92
N ASP A 503 -22.99 -1.26 16.15
CA ASP A 503 -24.37 -1.55 16.44
C ASP A 503 -24.53 -2.77 17.38
N ASP A 504 -23.65 -3.77 17.22
CA ASP A 504 -23.63 -4.99 18.03
C ASP A 504 -22.20 -5.28 18.53
N TRP A 505 -21.89 -4.78 19.72
CA TRP A 505 -20.56 -4.95 20.31
C TRP A 505 -20.19 -6.41 20.61
N LYS A 506 -21.20 -7.28 20.83
CA LYS A 506 -20.92 -8.69 21.09
C LYS A 506 -20.54 -9.42 19.82
N ALA A 507 -21.26 -9.20 18.73
CA ALA A 507 -20.97 -9.81 17.44
C ALA A 507 -19.60 -9.34 16.92
N VAL A 508 -19.34 -8.04 16.94
CA VAL A 508 -18.03 -7.46 16.51
C VAL A 508 -16.88 -7.99 17.38
N GLY A 509 -17.08 -8.01 18.70
CA GLY A 509 -16.05 -8.51 19.62
C GLY A 509 -15.79 -10.02 19.51
N LYS A 510 -16.82 -10.84 19.30
CA LYS A 510 -16.66 -12.27 18.99
C LYS A 510 -15.82 -12.45 17.73
N THR A 511 -16.23 -11.80 16.64
CA THR A 511 -15.51 -11.86 15.36
C THR A 511 -14.04 -11.49 15.49
N ALA A 512 -13.74 -10.39 16.20
CA ALA A 512 -12.37 -9.97 16.45
C ALA A 512 -11.55 -11.03 17.21
N TYR A 513 -12.14 -11.65 18.23
CA TYR A 513 -11.44 -12.64 19.05
C TYR A 513 -11.21 -13.94 18.28
N ASP A 514 -12.22 -14.44 17.56
CA ASP A 514 -12.11 -15.64 16.73
C ASP A 514 -11.02 -15.44 15.66
N GLY A 515 -11.07 -14.32 14.95
CA GLY A 515 -10.05 -13.96 13.96
C GLY A 515 -8.65 -13.86 14.53
N TYR A 516 -8.49 -13.22 15.71
CA TYR A 516 -7.18 -13.03 16.34
C TYR A 516 -6.57 -14.35 16.83
N ILE A 517 -7.35 -15.20 17.50
CA ILE A 517 -6.92 -16.52 17.99
C ILE A 517 -6.61 -17.45 16.83
N ARG A 518 -7.48 -17.54 15.82
CA ARG A 518 -7.26 -18.32 14.60
C ARG A 518 -5.97 -17.90 13.88
N ASN A 519 -5.76 -16.59 13.74
CA ASN A 519 -4.56 -16.06 13.10
C ASN A 519 -3.31 -16.36 13.94
N GLY A 520 -3.33 -16.05 15.22
CA GLY A 520 -2.16 -16.18 16.11
C GLY A 520 -1.69 -17.62 16.30
N LEU A 521 -2.62 -18.59 16.30
CA LEU A 521 -2.30 -20.00 16.53
C LEU A 521 -2.18 -20.85 15.25
N MET A 522 -2.72 -20.36 14.11
CA MET A 522 -2.80 -21.17 12.89
C MET A 522 -2.48 -20.38 11.61
N THR A 523 -3.36 -19.49 11.15
CA THR A 523 -3.34 -19.04 9.76
C THR A 523 -2.15 -18.18 9.38
N GLN A 524 -1.51 -17.48 10.32
CA GLN A 524 -0.26 -16.75 10.04
C GLN A 524 0.91 -17.69 9.69
N LEU A 525 0.87 -18.97 10.11
CA LEU A 525 1.93 -19.94 9.85
C LEU A 525 2.10 -20.28 8.35
N ILE A 526 1.09 -19.99 7.52
CA ILE A 526 1.17 -20.08 6.07
C ILE A 526 2.36 -19.28 5.50
N ARG A 527 2.83 -18.25 6.21
CA ARG A 527 3.93 -17.37 5.79
C ARG A 527 5.33 -17.91 6.09
N LEU A 528 5.42 -19.03 6.80
CA LEU A 528 6.68 -19.62 7.24
C LEU A 528 6.95 -20.93 6.49
N ASN A 529 8.22 -21.24 6.25
CA ASN A 529 8.59 -22.59 5.82
C ASN A 529 8.53 -23.55 7.02
N LEU A 530 8.20 -24.80 6.76
CA LEU A 530 8.14 -25.81 7.82
C LEU A 530 9.49 -25.92 8.54
N GLY A 531 9.45 -25.76 9.84
CA GLY A 531 10.65 -25.78 10.71
C GLY A 531 11.19 -24.39 11.09
N ASP A 532 10.72 -23.32 10.44
CA ASP A 532 11.12 -21.96 10.81
C ASP A 532 10.49 -21.53 12.14
N ASP A 533 11.22 -20.71 12.89
CA ASP A 533 10.71 -19.96 14.04
C ASP A 533 10.09 -18.65 13.59
N VAL A 534 9.22 -18.06 14.42
CA VAL A 534 8.64 -16.74 14.13
C VAL A 534 9.68 -15.64 14.44
N GLU A 535 10.01 -14.82 13.45
CA GLU A 535 11.00 -13.73 13.59
C GLU A 535 10.35 -12.34 13.55
N GLU A 536 9.32 -12.14 12.73
CA GLU A 536 8.66 -10.85 12.50
C GLU A 536 7.84 -10.42 13.74
N ALA A 537 7.95 -9.13 14.13
CA ALA A 537 7.41 -8.61 15.38
C ALA A 537 5.88 -8.76 15.52
N HIS A 538 5.12 -8.48 14.45
CA HIS A 538 3.66 -8.62 14.48
C HIS A 538 3.20 -10.09 14.47
N MET A 539 3.94 -10.99 13.85
CA MET A 539 3.66 -12.42 13.94
C MET A 539 3.96 -12.94 15.36
N ARG A 540 5.08 -12.51 15.94
CA ARG A 540 5.44 -12.83 17.34
C ARG A 540 4.37 -12.35 18.30
N ASN A 541 3.89 -11.11 18.16
CA ASN A 541 2.88 -10.58 19.08
C ASN A 541 1.57 -11.36 19.01
N ARG A 542 1.05 -11.65 17.82
CA ARG A 542 -0.18 -12.43 17.66
C ARG A 542 -0.03 -13.83 18.26
N GLN A 543 1.14 -14.45 18.05
CA GLN A 543 1.40 -15.79 18.59
C GLN A 543 1.48 -15.79 20.11
N TRP A 544 2.31 -14.92 20.74
CA TRP A 544 2.47 -14.97 22.19
C TRP A 544 1.19 -14.55 22.93
N VAL A 545 0.42 -13.59 22.42
CA VAL A 545 -0.88 -13.22 23.00
C VAL A 545 -1.86 -14.41 22.95
N SER A 546 -1.97 -15.02 21.78
CA SER A 546 -2.90 -16.15 21.58
C SER A 546 -2.47 -17.40 22.33
N ALA A 547 -1.19 -17.76 22.29
CA ALA A 547 -0.66 -18.94 22.97
C ALA A 547 -0.73 -18.80 24.51
N TRP A 548 -0.41 -17.60 25.04
CA TRP A 548 -0.53 -17.32 26.46
C TRP A 548 -1.99 -17.41 26.92
N ALA A 549 -2.92 -16.79 26.18
CA ALA A 549 -4.35 -16.85 26.50
C ALA A 549 -4.89 -18.29 26.44
N TYR A 550 -4.47 -19.07 25.43
CA TYR A 550 -4.82 -20.50 25.32
C TYR A 550 -4.31 -21.29 26.53
N GLU A 551 -3.03 -21.14 26.90
CA GLU A 551 -2.45 -21.86 28.05
C GLU A 551 -3.13 -21.49 29.37
N LYS A 552 -3.27 -20.19 29.65
CA LYS A 552 -3.84 -19.69 30.90
C LYS A 552 -5.34 -19.93 31.01
N GLY A 553 -6.03 -20.02 29.87
CA GLY A 553 -7.47 -20.36 29.80
C GLY A 553 -7.80 -21.83 29.93
N LYS A 554 -6.82 -22.75 29.85
CA LYS A 554 -7.06 -24.21 29.94
C LYS A 554 -7.83 -24.67 31.17
N PRO A 555 -7.57 -24.18 32.41
CA PRO A 555 -8.30 -24.64 33.58
C PRO A 555 -9.82 -24.39 33.52
N ASP A 556 -10.23 -23.33 32.83
CA ASP A 556 -11.62 -22.94 32.66
C ASP A 556 -12.17 -23.29 31.27
N ASN A 557 -11.39 -24.00 30.44
CA ASN A 557 -11.72 -24.36 29.05
C ASN A 557 -12.20 -23.14 28.22
N VAL A 558 -11.47 -22.03 28.34
CA VAL A 558 -11.82 -20.77 27.67
C VAL A 558 -11.67 -20.87 26.15
N ILE A 559 -10.54 -21.47 25.72
CA ILE A 559 -10.26 -21.80 24.31
C ILE A 559 -10.03 -23.30 24.25
N GLU A 560 -10.74 -23.97 23.35
CA GLU A 560 -10.67 -25.41 23.15
C GLU A 560 -9.98 -25.72 21.82
N LYS A 561 -8.97 -26.59 21.85
CA LYS A 561 -8.43 -27.21 20.62
C LYS A 561 -9.31 -28.35 20.20
N VAL A 562 -10.02 -28.19 19.09
CA VAL A 562 -11.00 -29.18 18.57
C VAL A 562 -10.43 -29.86 17.34
N THR A 563 -10.60 -31.17 17.24
CA THR A 563 -10.31 -31.93 16.01
C THR A 563 -11.62 -32.40 15.37
N ARG A 564 -11.85 -32.02 14.11
CA ARG A 564 -12.99 -32.41 13.32
C ARG A 564 -12.53 -32.86 11.94
N ASP A 565 -12.93 -34.04 11.51
CA ASP A 565 -12.55 -34.63 10.22
C ASP A 565 -11.03 -34.67 9.99
N GLY A 566 -10.24 -34.86 11.06
CA GLY A 566 -8.79 -34.87 11.02
C GLY A 566 -8.14 -33.51 11.00
N LYS A 567 -8.90 -32.41 11.05
CA LYS A 567 -8.44 -31.04 11.02
C LYS A 567 -8.53 -30.36 12.38
N THR A 568 -7.54 -29.56 12.71
CA THR A 568 -7.48 -28.79 13.97
C THR A 568 -8.17 -27.44 13.83
N TYR A 569 -8.89 -27.05 14.90
CA TYR A 569 -9.52 -25.74 15.07
C TYR A 569 -9.35 -25.27 16.52
N PHE A 570 -9.49 -23.96 16.74
CA PHE A 570 -9.55 -23.37 18.08
C PHE A 570 -10.90 -22.69 18.26
N ASN A 571 -11.71 -23.21 19.18
CA ASN A 571 -13.02 -22.67 19.50
C ASN A 571 -12.97 -21.86 20.80
N ILE A 572 -13.60 -20.68 20.84
CA ILE A 572 -13.71 -19.85 22.04
C ILE A 572 -15.03 -20.20 22.74
N ASN A 573 -14.96 -20.84 23.91
CA ASN A 573 -16.12 -21.23 24.71
C ASN A 573 -16.61 -20.09 25.62
N ASP A 574 -15.73 -19.17 26.05
CA ASP A 574 -16.09 -18.05 26.95
C ASP A 574 -15.35 -16.78 26.59
N TYR A 575 -16.01 -15.90 25.83
CA TYR A 575 -15.46 -14.59 25.40
C TYR A 575 -15.28 -13.60 26.57
N GLY A 576 -16.11 -13.70 27.61
CA GLY A 576 -15.97 -12.87 28.81
C GLY A 576 -14.70 -13.20 29.59
N LYS A 577 -14.46 -14.49 29.80
CA LYS A 577 -13.22 -14.98 30.42
C LYS A 577 -11.99 -14.67 29.56
N LEU A 578 -12.08 -14.80 28.23
CA LEU A 578 -10.98 -14.43 27.33
C LEU A 578 -10.64 -12.95 27.44
N ARG A 579 -11.65 -12.06 27.53
CA ARG A 579 -11.43 -10.65 27.81
C ARG A 579 -10.68 -10.40 29.12
N GLU A 580 -11.05 -11.15 30.18
CA GLU A 580 -10.35 -11.08 31.47
C GLU A 580 -8.88 -11.50 31.34
N LEU A 581 -8.59 -12.55 30.60
CA LEU A 581 -7.22 -13.01 30.31
C LEU A 581 -6.42 -11.94 29.53
N PHE A 582 -7.00 -11.35 28.50
CA PHE A 582 -6.37 -10.24 27.78
C PHE A 582 -6.09 -9.06 28.73
N GLY A 583 -7.00 -8.75 29.64
CA GLY A 583 -6.80 -7.72 30.65
C GLY A 583 -5.64 -8.04 31.62
N GLN A 584 -5.52 -9.27 32.06
CA GLN A 584 -4.38 -9.70 32.89
C GLN A 584 -3.05 -9.59 32.16
N LEU A 585 -3.02 -10.03 30.91
CA LEU A 585 -1.81 -9.97 30.07
C LEU A 585 -1.46 -8.52 29.73
N LEU A 586 -2.43 -7.65 29.43
CA LEU A 586 -2.23 -6.23 29.23
C LEU A 586 -1.61 -5.55 30.46
N ARG A 587 -2.11 -5.88 31.64
CA ARG A 587 -1.55 -5.37 32.91
C ARG A 587 -0.09 -5.77 33.09
N GLU A 588 0.24 -7.01 32.78
CA GLU A 588 1.62 -7.52 32.90
C GLU A 588 2.55 -6.90 31.84
N THR A 589 2.12 -6.81 30.60
CA THR A 589 2.93 -6.18 29.53
C THR A 589 3.19 -4.71 29.80
N GLN A 590 2.21 -3.98 30.35
CA GLN A 590 2.43 -2.60 30.78
C GLN A 590 3.39 -2.52 31.98
N ARG A 591 3.29 -3.42 32.96
CA ARG A 591 4.28 -3.51 34.06
C ARG A 591 5.70 -3.68 33.51
N ILE A 592 5.87 -4.65 32.65
CA ILE A 592 7.17 -4.93 32.00
C ILE A 592 7.74 -3.69 31.31
N LYS A 593 6.89 -3.00 30.53
CA LYS A 593 7.25 -1.76 29.85
C LYS A 593 7.61 -0.65 30.85
N SER A 594 6.76 -0.43 31.85
CA SER A 594 6.90 0.65 32.82
C SER A 594 8.12 0.50 33.73
N GLU A 595 8.49 -0.71 34.05
CA GLU A 595 9.61 -1.05 34.92
C GLU A 595 10.92 -1.35 34.18
N GLY A 596 10.85 -1.53 32.83
CA GLY A 596 11.99 -1.90 32.01
C GLY A 596 12.51 -3.32 32.30
N ASP A 597 11.58 -4.26 32.62
CA ASP A 597 11.89 -5.62 33.02
C ASP A 597 12.28 -6.51 31.83
N TYR A 598 13.59 -6.48 31.50
CA TYR A 598 14.12 -7.24 30.36
C TYR A 598 13.93 -8.75 30.49
N GLN A 599 14.08 -9.32 31.71
CA GLN A 599 13.95 -10.77 31.89
C GLN A 599 12.49 -11.21 31.64
N ALA A 600 11.51 -10.46 32.15
CA ALA A 600 10.11 -10.80 31.97
C ALA A 600 9.66 -10.70 30.51
N VAL A 601 10.13 -9.69 29.74
CA VAL A 601 9.81 -9.64 28.32
C VAL A 601 10.45 -10.76 27.52
N GLN A 602 11.71 -11.11 27.85
CA GLN A 602 12.39 -12.24 27.23
C GLN A 602 11.63 -13.55 27.49
N ASP A 603 11.28 -13.82 28.75
CA ASP A 603 10.54 -15.02 29.13
C ASP A 603 9.16 -15.10 28.43
N LEU A 604 8.48 -13.97 28.31
CA LEU A 604 7.18 -13.89 27.62
C LEU A 604 7.31 -14.17 26.11
N VAL A 605 8.22 -13.45 25.43
CA VAL A 605 8.35 -13.55 23.97
C VAL A 605 8.97 -14.87 23.56
N GLU A 606 10.05 -15.30 24.20
CA GLU A 606 10.71 -16.59 23.89
C GLU A 606 9.83 -17.78 24.30
N GLY A 607 9.08 -17.66 25.39
CA GLY A 607 8.20 -18.72 25.88
C GLY A 607 6.98 -18.98 25.03
N TYR A 608 6.41 -17.93 24.39
CA TYR A 608 5.14 -18.01 23.68
C TYR A 608 5.15 -17.52 22.23
N GLY A 609 6.12 -16.67 21.84
CA GLY A 609 6.05 -15.94 20.58
C GLY A 609 7.00 -16.41 19.49
N VAL A 610 7.96 -17.29 19.81
CA VAL A 610 9.03 -17.67 18.86
C VAL A 610 8.80 -19.07 18.31
N LYS A 611 8.61 -20.07 19.18
CA LYS A 611 8.50 -21.46 18.78
C LYS A 611 7.10 -21.81 18.26
N VAL A 612 7.08 -22.51 17.13
CA VAL A 612 5.87 -22.93 16.43
C VAL A 612 5.56 -24.39 16.78
N ASP A 613 4.28 -24.71 16.99
CA ASP A 613 3.81 -26.11 17.04
C ASP A 613 3.94 -26.72 15.63
N GLN A 614 4.92 -27.59 15.46
CA GLN A 614 5.29 -28.16 14.15
C GLN A 614 4.20 -29.04 13.55
N ASP A 615 3.38 -29.69 14.37
CA ASP A 615 2.25 -30.52 13.89
C ASP A 615 1.15 -29.61 13.33
N ILE A 616 0.82 -28.52 14.02
CA ILE A 616 -0.14 -27.52 13.52
C ILE A 616 0.42 -26.83 12.26
N HIS A 617 1.71 -26.49 12.25
CA HIS A 617 2.33 -25.84 11.10
C HIS A 617 2.27 -26.72 9.85
N ALA A 618 2.65 -27.99 9.96
CA ALA A 618 2.55 -28.93 8.84
C ALA A 618 1.09 -29.09 8.36
N GLU A 619 0.13 -29.24 9.28
CA GLU A 619 -1.29 -29.32 8.95
C GLU A 619 -1.79 -28.06 8.23
N VAL A 620 -1.39 -26.86 8.71
CA VAL A 620 -1.81 -25.59 8.09
C VAL A 620 -1.26 -25.44 6.68
N LEU A 621 0.01 -25.80 6.43
CA LEU A 621 0.59 -25.79 5.10
C LEU A 621 -0.11 -26.77 4.16
N GLU A 622 -0.35 -28.01 4.59
CA GLU A 622 -1.09 -29.02 3.81
C GLU A 622 -2.51 -28.52 3.45
N ARG A 623 -3.23 -28.00 4.44
CA ARG A 623 -4.59 -27.47 4.22
C ARG A 623 -4.60 -26.26 3.29
N ASN A 624 -3.52 -25.47 3.25
CA ASN A 624 -3.40 -24.31 2.40
C ASN A 624 -3.05 -24.65 0.95
N GLU A 625 -2.46 -25.82 0.66
CA GLU A 625 -2.07 -26.23 -0.70
C GLU A 625 -3.24 -26.23 -1.72
N GLN A 626 -4.46 -26.47 -1.25
CA GLN A 626 -5.66 -26.42 -2.10
C GLN A 626 -6.04 -24.99 -2.55
N PHE A 627 -5.50 -23.96 -1.89
CA PHE A 627 -5.76 -22.58 -2.20
C PHE A 627 -4.57 -21.98 -2.93
N THR A 628 -4.50 -22.23 -4.22
CA THR A 628 -3.49 -21.62 -5.11
C THR A 628 -3.76 -20.12 -5.23
N SER A 629 -3.33 -19.34 -4.24
CA SER A 629 -3.29 -17.89 -4.37
C SER A 629 -1.87 -17.52 -4.77
N PRO A 630 -1.67 -16.76 -5.83
CA PRO A 630 -0.36 -16.26 -6.17
C PRO A 630 0.28 -15.53 -4.98
N PRO A 631 1.60 -15.65 -4.79
CA PRO A 631 2.29 -14.98 -3.67
C PRO A 631 2.30 -13.47 -3.81
N TYR A 632 2.16 -12.94 -5.02
CA TYR A 632 2.22 -11.52 -5.32
C TYR A 632 0.88 -11.01 -5.83
N SER A 633 0.54 -9.78 -5.45
CA SER A 633 -0.64 -9.09 -5.96
C SER A 633 -0.36 -7.60 -6.13
N GLY A 634 -1.06 -7.00 -7.07
CA GLY A 634 -1.04 -5.57 -7.29
C GLY A 634 -2.34 -5.10 -7.91
N PHE A 635 -2.41 -3.83 -8.29
CA PHE A 635 -3.66 -3.20 -8.66
C PHE A 635 -3.61 -2.50 -10.01
N VAL A 636 -4.75 -2.52 -10.70
CA VAL A 636 -5.09 -1.48 -11.66
C VAL A 636 -5.72 -0.31 -10.93
N ASN A 637 -5.35 0.91 -11.31
CA ASN A 637 -5.94 2.12 -10.76
C ASN A 637 -7.37 2.34 -11.27
N PRO A 638 -8.28 2.91 -10.46
CA PRO A 638 -9.48 3.54 -10.98
C PRO A 638 -9.11 4.64 -11.96
N VAL A 639 -9.93 4.85 -12.98
CA VAL A 639 -9.74 5.90 -13.98
C VAL A 639 -10.69 7.05 -13.68
N LEU A 640 -10.15 8.25 -13.53
CA LEU A 640 -10.89 9.48 -13.33
C LEU A 640 -11.16 10.14 -14.67
N VAL A 641 -12.40 10.13 -15.12
CA VAL A 641 -12.82 10.62 -16.46
C VAL A 641 -13.47 12.00 -16.31
N PRO A 642 -12.80 13.10 -16.70
CA PRO A 642 -13.41 14.42 -16.66
C PRO A 642 -14.43 14.58 -17.78
N GLU A 643 -15.61 15.10 -17.44
CA GLU A 643 -16.66 15.49 -18.36
C GLU A 643 -16.65 17.02 -18.51
N LEU A 644 -16.57 17.50 -19.75
CA LEU A 644 -16.39 18.93 -20.05
C LEU A 644 -17.69 19.57 -20.50
N ASP A 645 -17.91 20.84 -20.13
CA ASP A 645 -19.00 21.68 -20.62
C ASP A 645 -18.67 22.29 -22.01
N GLU A 646 -19.57 23.09 -22.53
CA GLU A 646 -19.42 23.79 -23.81
C GLU A 646 -18.20 24.73 -23.87
N ASN A 647 -17.68 25.16 -22.75
CA ASN A 647 -16.51 26.03 -22.63
C ASN A 647 -15.20 25.26 -22.43
N GLY A 648 -15.28 23.92 -22.34
CA GLY A 648 -14.15 23.07 -22.04
C GLY A 648 -13.79 22.99 -20.54
N GLU A 649 -14.70 23.44 -19.65
CA GLU A 649 -14.52 23.37 -18.21
C GLU A 649 -15.07 22.07 -17.65
N ILE A 650 -14.36 21.48 -16.67
CA ILE A 650 -14.80 20.25 -16.00
C ILE A 650 -16.01 20.56 -15.13
N TYR A 651 -17.15 19.93 -15.45
CA TYR A 651 -18.38 20.03 -14.66
C TYR A 651 -18.66 18.77 -13.82
N ARG A 652 -17.98 17.65 -14.13
CA ARG A 652 -18.09 16.37 -13.42
C ARG A 652 -16.84 15.54 -13.65
N ILE A 653 -16.49 14.68 -12.68
CA ILE A 653 -15.48 13.63 -12.86
C ILE A 653 -16.10 12.30 -12.48
N ARG A 654 -16.14 11.37 -13.44
CA ARG A 654 -16.66 10.03 -13.24
C ARG A 654 -15.52 9.07 -12.92
N VAL A 655 -15.74 8.19 -11.94
CA VAL A 655 -14.81 7.10 -11.60
C VAL A 655 -15.22 5.86 -12.38
N THR A 656 -14.27 5.24 -13.09
CA THR A 656 -14.43 3.94 -13.74
C THR A 656 -13.36 2.97 -13.27
N HIS A 657 -13.65 1.67 -13.35
CA HIS A 657 -12.76 0.61 -12.86
C HIS A 657 -12.39 -0.28 -14.04
N PRO A 658 -11.12 -0.30 -14.47
CA PRO A 658 -10.68 -1.13 -15.59
C PRO A 658 -10.90 -2.63 -15.33
N ASP A 659 -11.24 -3.35 -16.40
CA ASP A 659 -11.40 -4.80 -16.38
C ASP A 659 -10.17 -5.55 -16.90
N SER A 660 -9.16 -4.82 -17.40
CA SER A 660 -7.97 -5.39 -18.04
C SER A 660 -6.70 -4.67 -17.57
N PHE A 661 -5.69 -5.44 -17.21
CA PHE A 661 -4.38 -4.93 -16.83
C PHE A 661 -3.59 -4.44 -18.05
N ASP A 662 -3.60 -5.20 -19.13
CA ASP A 662 -2.90 -4.86 -20.37
C ASP A 662 -3.49 -3.60 -21.03
N GLU A 663 -4.81 -3.43 -21.06
CA GLU A 663 -5.42 -2.21 -21.58
C GLU A 663 -5.00 -0.98 -20.80
N GLN A 664 -4.94 -1.06 -19.45
CA GLN A 664 -4.46 0.06 -18.65
C GLN A 664 -2.97 0.35 -18.90
N MET A 665 -2.12 -0.69 -19.00
CA MET A 665 -0.68 -0.49 -19.21
C MET A 665 -0.39 0.10 -20.59
N LEU A 666 -1.08 -0.36 -21.63
CA LEU A 666 -0.96 0.20 -22.98
C LEU A 666 -1.44 1.65 -23.05
N LYS A 667 -2.60 1.93 -22.44
CA LYS A 667 -3.11 3.30 -22.33
C LYS A 667 -2.12 4.22 -21.62
N TYR A 668 -1.53 3.78 -20.53
CA TYR A 668 -0.52 4.56 -19.81
C TYR A 668 0.74 4.82 -20.64
N SER A 669 1.15 3.88 -21.46
CA SER A 669 2.29 4.08 -22.36
C SER A 669 1.99 5.09 -23.46
N GLU A 670 0.75 5.13 -23.96
CA GLU A 670 0.33 6.08 -24.97
C GLU A 670 0.16 7.50 -24.40
N GLU A 671 -0.47 7.62 -23.20
CA GLU A 671 -0.86 8.92 -22.63
C GLU A 671 0.27 9.58 -21.80
N TYR A 672 1.17 8.79 -21.18
CA TYR A 672 2.17 9.28 -20.22
C TYR A 672 3.62 8.91 -20.60
N GLY A 673 3.87 8.57 -21.85
CA GLY A 673 5.21 8.27 -22.36
C GLY A 673 6.02 9.55 -22.68
N PHE A 674 6.28 10.39 -21.69
CA PHE A 674 6.96 11.68 -21.88
C PHE A 674 8.49 11.61 -21.92
N LEU A 675 9.08 10.49 -21.50
CA LEU A 675 10.53 10.35 -21.48
C LEU A 675 11.08 9.75 -22.78
N PRO A 676 12.25 10.22 -23.25
CA PRO A 676 13.00 9.49 -24.26
C PRO A 676 13.41 8.10 -23.77
N ILE A 677 13.70 7.21 -24.71
CA ILE A 677 14.08 5.81 -24.39
C ILE A 677 15.49 5.68 -23.78
N GLU A 678 16.29 6.72 -23.86
CA GLU A 678 17.64 6.82 -23.26
C GLU A 678 17.75 8.15 -22.52
N ASN A 679 18.07 8.08 -21.22
CA ASN A 679 18.14 9.23 -20.30
C ASN A 679 19.51 9.36 -19.58
#